data_e4d08dc8fd4384614e94b21f63d3b716
#
_entry.id   e4d08dc8fd4384614e94b21f63d3b716
#
_cell.length_a   1.000
_cell.length_b   1.000
_cell.length_c   1.000
_cell.angle_alpha   90.00
_cell.angle_beta   90.00
_cell.angle_gamma   90.00
#
_symmetry.space_group_name_H-M   'P 1'
#
loop_
_entity.id
_entity.type
_entity.pdbx_description
1 polymer ?
#
loop_
_entity_poly.entity_id
_entity_poly.type
_entity_poly.pdbx_seq_one_letter_code
_entity_poly.pdbx_strand_id
1 'polypeptide(L)'
;MGLITKLFGTYSERELKSIYPIVDKIEAMADEYRALTDEELRAKTPEFKARLANGETLDDILPEAFAAVREAAGRVLGLYPYRVQLIGGIVLHQGRIAEMKTGEGKTLVATLPAYLNALTGNGVHIVTVNDYLAKRDSEWMGKVHRFLGLSVGLIVHDLTSDERRAAYAADITYGTNNEMGFDYLRDNMALFSSELVQRGHVFAIVDEVDSILIDEARTPLIISGIGQKSTEMYSRTEALVARFRKKVIAETDEKEEEDVNVDADYIVDEKAKTATLTARGIAKAEQYFEIENLSDPENSTIAHHINQAIKAHGTMKRDIDYVVKDGEVVIVDEFTGRLMFGRRYSEGLHQAIEAKEHVTVARESKTLATITFQNYFRLYKKLSGMTGTALTEEEEFGTIYNLDIIEIPTNRPIARIDDPDVVYKTEAAKYRAVIAQVKECHAKGQPVLVGTVSIEKNEHLSYLLSREGIKHNLLNAKNHEKEAEIVAQAGKLGAVTVATNMAGRGTDIMLGGNAEYMAKNDLRKAGLSDELIAEATGYAETDDQEILDARALFAEALAKHKAEIAGEADRVREAGGLFIIGTERHDSRRIDNQLRGRAGRQGDPGETRFYLSLEDDLLRLFGGERITNLMDRMNLDEDTPIENKMLSKSIENAQTSVESRNFQSRKATLEYDDVMNKQREIIYGQRKQVLDGRNLKDTIFGMIRSGISNQVTLHSGEHGKLDEDGVREILGSLEGMYFPRGMVAETPAELAAMGEDELTELFFNAAVTTYERKEEAVTSPIMRELERVVLLRVVDEYWMDHIDAMQELRQGIRLRAYAQVNPIDAYKKESLEMFEEMISAIQDETVRRIFSARIKSEAEVKRERVAEGIVATTAGDGSVKKQPRKVQKIGRNDPCPCGSGKKYKQCCGR
;
A
#
# COMPACT_ATOMS: atom_id res chain seq x y z
N MET A 1 10.35 -32.85 9.19
CA MET A 1 9.70 -32.67 10.52
C MET A 1 10.55 -33.35 11.58
N GLY A 2 10.99 -32.59 12.60
CA GLY A 2 11.82 -33.11 13.70
C GLY A 2 11.06 -34.09 14.59
N LEU A 3 11.79 -34.94 15.31
CA LEU A 3 11.23 -35.93 16.24
C LEU A 3 10.31 -35.28 17.31
N ILE A 4 10.59 -34.04 17.69
CA ILE A 4 9.81 -33.25 18.65
C ILE A 4 8.43 -32.90 18.09
N THR A 5 8.33 -32.51 16.82
CA THR A 5 7.06 -32.18 16.14
C THR A 5 6.16 -33.40 15.98
N LYS A 6 6.74 -34.61 15.81
CA LYS A 6 5.98 -35.86 15.77
C LYS A 6 5.40 -36.27 17.12
N LEU A 7 6.02 -35.87 18.22
CA LEU A 7 5.58 -36.24 19.59
C LEU A 7 4.62 -35.21 20.20
N PHE A 8 4.80 -33.93 19.92
CA PHE A 8 4.07 -32.83 20.57
C PHE A 8 3.14 -32.05 19.63
N GLY A 9 3.09 -32.39 18.35
CA GLY A 9 2.35 -31.64 17.32
C GLY A 9 3.05 -30.34 16.92
N THR A 10 2.49 -29.65 15.91
CA THR A 10 2.91 -28.31 15.49
C THR A 10 2.49 -27.26 16.53
N TYR A 11 3.02 -26.03 16.39
CA TYR A 11 2.58 -24.90 17.21
C TYR A 11 1.07 -24.69 17.06
N SER A 12 0.58 -24.60 15.82
CA SER A 12 -0.83 -24.43 15.52
C SER A 12 -1.71 -25.52 16.11
N GLU A 13 -1.30 -26.80 16.02
CA GLU A 13 -2.08 -27.93 16.63
C GLU A 13 -2.22 -27.82 18.14
N ARG A 14 -1.22 -27.27 18.83
CA ARG A 14 -1.29 -27.05 20.29
C ARG A 14 -2.24 -25.93 20.66
N GLU A 15 -2.15 -24.81 19.93
CA GLU A 15 -3.03 -23.65 20.12
C GLU A 15 -4.50 -23.99 19.83
N LEU A 16 -4.75 -24.76 18.77
CA LEU A 16 -6.08 -25.20 18.41
C LEU A 16 -6.75 -26.03 19.53
N LYS A 17 -5.99 -26.79 20.33
CA LYS A 17 -6.54 -27.53 21.47
C LYS A 17 -7.15 -26.63 22.53
N SER A 18 -6.68 -25.41 22.69
CA SER A 18 -7.26 -24.42 23.61
C SER A 18 -8.53 -23.78 23.04
N ILE A 19 -8.65 -23.75 21.71
CA ILE A 19 -9.78 -23.14 20.98
C ILE A 19 -10.97 -24.09 20.88
N TYR A 20 -10.73 -25.40 20.69
CA TYR A 20 -11.80 -26.39 20.51
C TYR A 20 -12.89 -26.35 21.60
N PRO A 21 -12.59 -26.25 22.91
CA PRO A 21 -13.65 -26.16 23.93
C PRO A 21 -14.56 -24.95 23.78
N ILE A 22 -14.04 -23.82 23.25
CA ILE A 22 -14.84 -22.61 22.98
C ILE A 22 -15.79 -22.89 21.80
N VAL A 23 -15.27 -23.51 20.73
CA VAL A 23 -16.08 -23.91 19.57
C VAL A 23 -17.18 -24.90 19.97
N ASP A 24 -16.86 -25.88 20.81
CA ASP A 24 -17.84 -26.86 21.32
C ASP A 24 -18.99 -26.15 22.06
N LYS A 25 -18.68 -25.10 22.84
CA LYS A 25 -19.72 -24.28 23.49
C LYS A 25 -20.59 -23.53 22.48
N ILE A 26 -20.00 -22.95 21.45
CA ILE A 26 -20.73 -22.23 20.39
C ILE A 26 -21.67 -23.18 19.66
N GLU A 27 -21.19 -24.37 19.30
CA GLU A 27 -21.99 -25.39 18.61
C GLU A 27 -23.12 -25.94 19.50
N ALA A 28 -22.89 -26.08 20.79
CA ALA A 28 -23.91 -26.52 21.75
C ALA A 28 -25.08 -25.54 21.89
N MET A 29 -24.87 -24.26 21.64
CA MET A 29 -25.89 -23.20 21.67
C MET A 29 -26.73 -23.13 20.36
N ALA A 30 -26.40 -23.89 19.34
CA ALA A 30 -27.00 -23.75 18.01
C ALA A 30 -28.52 -23.91 17.99
N ASP A 31 -29.05 -24.88 18.75
CA ASP A 31 -30.49 -25.13 18.77
C ASP A 31 -31.25 -24.07 19.59
N GLU A 32 -30.64 -23.55 20.64
CA GLU A 32 -31.17 -22.44 21.44
C GLU A 32 -31.31 -21.18 20.58
N TYR A 33 -30.25 -20.79 19.86
CA TYR A 33 -30.26 -19.59 19.01
C TYR A 33 -31.16 -19.75 17.79
N ARG A 34 -31.31 -20.97 17.26
CA ARG A 34 -32.26 -21.26 16.18
C ARG A 34 -33.72 -21.09 16.61
N ALA A 35 -34.03 -21.33 17.87
CA ALA A 35 -35.38 -21.19 18.42
C ALA A 35 -35.80 -19.74 18.65
N LEU A 36 -34.84 -18.80 18.72
CA LEU A 36 -35.10 -17.35 18.86
C LEU A 36 -35.83 -16.78 17.66
N THR A 37 -36.77 -15.87 17.90
CA THR A 37 -37.33 -15.02 16.84
C THR A 37 -36.29 -14.02 16.34
N ASP A 38 -36.54 -13.37 15.19
CA ASP A 38 -35.65 -12.34 14.67
C ASP A 38 -35.50 -11.15 15.63
N GLU A 39 -36.58 -10.79 16.34
CA GLU A 39 -36.57 -9.72 17.32
C GLU A 39 -35.74 -10.08 18.54
N GLU A 40 -35.89 -11.32 19.05
CA GLU A 40 -35.11 -11.82 20.19
C GLU A 40 -33.61 -11.93 19.81
N LEU A 41 -33.30 -12.37 18.61
CA LEU A 41 -31.91 -12.46 18.15
C LEU A 41 -31.27 -11.06 18.00
N ARG A 42 -32.00 -10.07 17.48
CA ARG A 42 -31.57 -8.66 17.44
C ARG A 42 -31.38 -8.06 18.83
N ALA A 43 -32.24 -8.44 19.80
CA ALA A 43 -32.15 -7.98 21.18
C ALA A 43 -30.89 -8.45 21.92
N LYS A 44 -30.18 -9.47 21.41
CA LYS A 44 -28.88 -9.90 21.95
C LYS A 44 -27.79 -8.82 21.82
N THR A 45 -27.83 -8.00 20.80
CA THR A 45 -26.83 -6.91 20.61
C THR A 45 -26.89 -5.87 21.76
N PRO A 46 -28.02 -5.24 22.10
CA PRO A 46 -28.07 -4.35 23.24
C PRO A 46 -27.84 -5.08 24.58
N GLU A 47 -28.22 -6.36 24.73
CA GLU A 47 -27.90 -7.18 25.89
C GLU A 47 -26.37 -7.30 26.06
N PHE A 48 -25.64 -7.70 25.06
CA PHE A 48 -24.18 -7.82 25.11
C PHE A 48 -23.50 -6.47 25.39
N LYS A 49 -23.97 -5.37 24.77
CA LYS A 49 -23.45 -4.02 25.06
C LYS A 49 -23.66 -3.65 26.54
N ALA A 50 -24.79 -4.00 27.11
CA ALA A 50 -25.06 -3.76 28.54
C ALA A 50 -24.17 -4.61 29.47
N ARG A 51 -23.91 -5.87 29.12
CA ARG A 51 -23.01 -6.76 29.87
C ARG A 51 -21.57 -6.25 29.86
N LEU A 52 -21.10 -5.79 28.73
CA LEU A 52 -19.78 -5.15 28.61
C LEU A 52 -19.69 -3.86 29.44
N ALA A 53 -20.76 -3.05 29.47
CA ALA A 53 -20.81 -1.84 30.28
C ALA A 53 -20.82 -2.18 31.79
N ASN A 54 -21.30 -3.36 32.18
CA ASN A 54 -21.30 -3.87 33.57
C ASN A 54 -19.98 -4.56 33.97
N GLY A 55 -18.99 -4.63 33.06
CA GLY A 55 -17.64 -5.10 33.37
C GLY A 55 -17.31 -6.52 32.89
N GLU A 56 -18.21 -7.20 32.16
CA GLU A 56 -17.83 -8.44 31.44
C GLU A 56 -16.84 -8.13 30.32
N THR A 57 -16.01 -9.10 29.97
CA THR A 57 -15.03 -9.00 28.89
C THR A 57 -15.60 -9.50 27.56
N LEU A 58 -14.93 -9.17 26.45
CA LEU A 58 -15.28 -9.72 25.15
C LEU A 58 -15.15 -11.25 25.11
N ASP A 59 -14.17 -11.82 25.83
CA ASP A 59 -13.97 -13.27 25.92
C ASP A 59 -15.10 -13.98 26.66
N ASP A 60 -15.70 -13.33 27.67
CA ASP A 60 -16.82 -13.89 28.41
C ASP A 60 -18.06 -14.05 27.53
N ILE A 61 -18.35 -13.07 26.67
CA ILE A 61 -19.53 -13.07 25.80
C ILE A 61 -19.26 -13.71 24.43
N LEU A 62 -17.99 -14.03 24.07
CA LEU A 62 -17.60 -14.55 22.77
C LEU A 62 -18.44 -15.75 22.31
N PRO A 63 -18.66 -16.81 23.11
CA PRO A 63 -19.43 -17.97 22.65
C PRO A 63 -20.86 -17.62 22.24
N GLU A 64 -21.53 -16.78 23.02
CA GLU A 64 -22.91 -16.33 22.76
C GLU A 64 -22.97 -15.40 21.54
N ALA A 65 -22.01 -14.45 21.42
CA ALA A 65 -21.94 -13.52 20.30
C ALA A 65 -21.69 -14.26 18.97
N PHE A 66 -20.79 -15.25 18.98
CA PHE A 66 -20.51 -16.06 17.77
C PHE A 66 -21.71 -16.94 17.39
N ALA A 67 -22.46 -17.49 18.39
CA ALA A 67 -23.70 -18.21 18.14
C ALA A 67 -24.76 -17.30 17.49
N ALA A 68 -24.88 -16.04 17.95
CA ALA A 68 -25.78 -15.04 17.37
C ALA A 68 -25.42 -14.73 15.91
N VAL A 69 -24.14 -14.49 15.60
CA VAL A 69 -23.67 -14.23 14.22
C VAL A 69 -23.88 -15.45 13.34
N ARG A 70 -23.59 -16.65 13.84
CA ARG A 70 -23.77 -17.91 13.10
C ARG A 70 -25.23 -18.11 12.67
N GLU A 71 -26.17 -17.89 13.60
CA GLU A 71 -27.60 -18.00 13.30
C GLU A 71 -28.04 -16.87 12.36
N ALA A 72 -27.63 -15.62 12.59
CA ALA A 72 -27.96 -14.50 11.72
C ALA A 72 -27.45 -14.71 10.28
N ALA A 73 -26.23 -15.23 10.11
CA ALA A 73 -25.67 -15.55 8.80
C ALA A 73 -26.47 -16.67 8.10
N GLY A 74 -26.90 -17.67 8.86
CA GLY A 74 -27.77 -18.73 8.35
C GLY A 74 -29.10 -18.21 7.85
N ARG A 75 -29.76 -17.30 8.59
CA ARG A 75 -31.04 -16.71 8.21
C ARG A 75 -30.93 -15.75 7.03
N VAL A 76 -29.95 -14.85 7.07
CA VAL A 76 -29.85 -13.74 6.10
C VAL A 76 -29.15 -14.16 4.80
N LEU A 77 -28.12 -14.99 4.88
CA LEU A 77 -27.30 -15.40 3.74
C LEU A 77 -27.52 -16.85 3.31
N GLY A 78 -28.19 -17.67 4.13
CA GLY A 78 -28.26 -19.12 3.92
C GLY A 78 -26.92 -19.85 4.20
N LEU A 79 -25.98 -19.19 4.87
CA LEU A 79 -24.63 -19.67 5.12
C LEU A 79 -24.40 -19.84 6.62
N TYR A 80 -24.37 -21.07 7.10
CA TYR A 80 -24.00 -21.38 8.49
C TYR A 80 -22.49 -21.58 8.58
N PRO A 81 -21.75 -20.77 9.37
CA PRO A 81 -20.32 -20.95 9.59
C PRO A 81 -19.97 -22.38 10.05
N TYR A 82 -19.02 -23.01 9.36
CA TYR A 82 -18.49 -24.31 9.72
C TYR A 82 -17.59 -24.23 10.97
N ARG A 83 -17.34 -25.37 11.60
CA ARG A 83 -16.43 -25.48 12.74
C ARG A 83 -15.06 -24.80 12.51
N VAL A 84 -14.47 -25.05 11.34
CA VAL A 84 -13.18 -24.45 10.98
C VAL A 84 -13.25 -22.92 10.83
N GLN A 85 -14.41 -22.40 10.43
CA GLN A 85 -14.65 -20.96 10.32
C GLN A 85 -14.85 -20.30 11.70
N LEU A 86 -15.49 -20.99 12.65
CA LEU A 86 -15.57 -20.55 14.05
C LEU A 86 -14.16 -20.45 14.67
N ILE A 87 -13.31 -21.45 14.43
CA ILE A 87 -11.90 -21.44 14.84
C ILE A 87 -11.19 -20.22 14.26
N GLY A 88 -11.33 -19.96 12.95
CA GLY A 88 -10.74 -18.80 12.29
C GLY A 88 -11.19 -17.48 12.92
N GLY A 89 -12.47 -17.35 13.23
CA GLY A 89 -13.02 -16.18 13.90
C GLY A 89 -12.42 -15.94 15.29
N ILE A 90 -12.19 -17.00 16.07
CA ILE A 90 -11.55 -16.91 17.40
C ILE A 90 -10.09 -16.47 17.25
N VAL A 91 -9.36 -17.06 16.32
CA VAL A 91 -7.93 -16.69 16.03
C VAL A 91 -7.83 -15.21 15.67
N LEU A 92 -8.72 -14.73 14.80
CA LEU A 92 -8.78 -13.29 14.44
C LEU A 92 -9.13 -12.40 15.63
N HIS A 93 -10.07 -12.84 16.49
CA HIS A 93 -10.39 -12.10 17.71
C HIS A 93 -9.19 -11.99 18.65
N GLN A 94 -8.35 -13.01 18.73
CA GLN A 94 -7.12 -13.02 19.53
C GLN A 94 -6.02 -12.06 19.01
N GLY A 95 -6.22 -11.39 17.86
CA GLY A 95 -5.20 -10.53 17.27
C GLY A 95 -4.08 -11.31 16.57
N ARG A 96 -4.41 -12.38 15.89
CA ARG A 96 -3.48 -13.32 15.24
C ARG A 96 -3.81 -13.45 13.73
N ILE A 97 -2.95 -14.12 13.00
CA ILE A 97 -3.22 -14.45 11.59
C ILE A 97 -3.86 -15.83 11.50
N ALA A 98 -5.04 -15.88 10.90
CA ALA A 98 -5.72 -17.12 10.54
C ALA A 98 -5.27 -17.57 9.13
N GLU A 99 -4.38 -18.57 9.03
CA GLU A 99 -4.07 -19.16 7.74
C GLU A 99 -5.16 -20.17 7.39
N MET A 100 -6.05 -19.76 6.51
CA MET A 100 -7.13 -20.60 5.94
C MET A 100 -6.93 -20.76 4.45
N LYS A 101 -6.92 -21.97 3.95
CA LYS A 101 -6.70 -22.24 2.51
C LYS A 101 -7.73 -21.50 1.66
N THR A 102 -7.38 -21.23 0.42
CA THR A 102 -8.26 -20.51 -0.52
C THR A 102 -9.56 -21.29 -0.72
N GLY A 103 -10.70 -20.59 -0.73
CA GLY A 103 -12.02 -21.23 -0.86
C GLY A 103 -12.66 -21.69 0.46
N GLU A 104 -12.01 -21.49 1.63
CA GLU A 104 -12.58 -21.83 2.96
C GLU A 104 -13.55 -20.77 3.52
N GLY A 105 -13.88 -19.73 2.75
CA GLY A 105 -14.89 -18.73 3.12
C GLY A 105 -14.42 -17.70 4.16
N LYS A 106 -13.17 -17.22 4.05
CA LYS A 106 -12.57 -16.20 4.92
C LYS A 106 -13.45 -14.96 5.12
N THR A 107 -14.13 -14.50 4.07
CA THR A 107 -15.03 -13.34 4.13
C THR A 107 -16.14 -13.51 5.17
N LEU A 108 -16.72 -14.72 5.27
CA LEU A 108 -17.72 -15.03 6.30
C LEU A 108 -17.09 -15.10 7.69
N VAL A 109 -15.87 -15.64 7.81
CA VAL A 109 -15.14 -15.74 9.08
C VAL A 109 -14.94 -14.36 9.72
N ALA A 110 -14.60 -13.35 8.94
CA ALA A 110 -14.37 -12.00 9.42
C ALA A 110 -15.61 -11.39 10.11
N THR A 111 -16.82 -11.84 9.79
CA THR A 111 -18.06 -11.33 10.41
C THR A 111 -18.13 -11.63 11.91
N LEU A 112 -17.58 -12.76 12.34
CA LEU A 112 -17.62 -13.23 13.73
C LEU A 112 -16.86 -12.27 14.68
N PRO A 113 -15.53 -12.06 14.50
CA PRO A 113 -14.78 -11.16 15.35
C PRO A 113 -15.16 -9.69 15.10
N ALA A 114 -15.59 -9.32 13.90
CA ALA A 114 -16.05 -7.96 13.61
C ALA A 114 -17.27 -7.59 14.47
N TYR A 115 -18.29 -8.44 14.51
CA TYR A 115 -19.46 -8.23 15.36
C TYR A 115 -19.07 -8.11 16.83
N LEU A 116 -18.33 -9.09 17.35
CA LEU A 116 -17.95 -9.13 18.77
C LEU A 116 -17.20 -7.85 19.20
N ASN A 117 -16.21 -7.43 18.41
CA ASN A 117 -15.41 -6.26 18.76
C ASN A 117 -16.16 -4.93 18.54
N ALA A 118 -17.09 -4.87 17.59
CA ALA A 118 -17.94 -3.71 17.34
C ALA A 118 -18.90 -3.40 18.51
N LEU A 119 -19.23 -4.39 19.35
CA LEU A 119 -20.04 -4.20 20.56
C LEU A 119 -19.43 -3.19 21.54
N THR A 120 -18.12 -2.96 21.48
CA THR A 120 -17.44 -1.94 22.31
C THR A 120 -17.77 -0.50 21.91
N GLY A 121 -18.36 -0.27 20.72
CA GLY A 121 -18.64 1.05 20.17
C GLY A 121 -17.43 1.83 19.65
N ASN A 122 -16.22 1.24 19.69
CA ASN A 122 -14.98 1.90 19.28
C ASN A 122 -14.68 1.80 17.77
N GLY A 123 -15.48 1.05 17.03
CA GLY A 123 -15.32 0.79 15.61
C GLY A 123 -14.34 -0.34 15.30
N VAL A 124 -14.66 -1.08 14.23
CA VAL A 124 -13.85 -2.15 13.67
C VAL A 124 -13.63 -1.86 12.19
N HIS A 125 -12.39 -1.97 11.74
CA HIS A 125 -12.05 -1.81 10.34
C HIS A 125 -11.78 -3.18 9.70
N ILE A 126 -12.44 -3.46 8.56
CA ILE A 126 -12.16 -4.63 7.72
C ILE A 126 -11.50 -4.12 6.45
N VAL A 127 -10.23 -4.47 6.29
CA VAL A 127 -9.36 -3.91 5.26
C VAL A 127 -9.16 -4.92 4.14
N THR A 128 -9.39 -4.50 2.90
CA THR A 128 -9.21 -5.31 1.70
C THR A 128 -8.26 -4.65 0.70
N VAL A 129 -7.88 -5.37 -0.36
CA VAL A 129 -6.90 -4.91 -1.35
C VAL A 129 -7.48 -4.00 -2.45
N ASN A 130 -8.81 -3.92 -2.64
CA ASN A 130 -9.42 -3.09 -3.67
C ASN A 130 -10.87 -2.71 -3.38
N ASP A 131 -11.36 -1.67 -4.08
CA ASP A 131 -12.70 -1.12 -3.91
C ASP A 131 -13.82 -2.12 -4.26
N TYR A 132 -13.60 -2.98 -5.26
CA TYR A 132 -14.57 -4.00 -5.64
C TYR A 132 -14.85 -4.97 -4.49
N LEU A 133 -13.80 -5.48 -3.84
CA LEU A 133 -13.95 -6.39 -2.69
C LEU A 133 -14.55 -5.65 -1.49
N ALA A 134 -14.09 -4.43 -1.21
CA ALA A 134 -14.63 -3.62 -0.11
C ALA A 134 -16.14 -3.38 -0.28
N LYS A 135 -16.59 -3.00 -1.47
CA LYS A 135 -18.01 -2.79 -1.80
C LYS A 135 -18.79 -4.09 -1.69
N ARG A 136 -18.35 -5.16 -2.35
CA ARG A 136 -19.01 -6.47 -2.33
C ARG A 136 -19.20 -6.99 -0.92
N ASP A 137 -18.14 -6.96 -0.12
CA ASP A 137 -18.14 -7.56 1.22
C ASP A 137 -18.92 -6.72 2.23
N SER A 138 -18.87 -5.39 2.14
CA SER A 138 -19.69 -4.48 2.95
C SER A 138 -21.19 -4.62 2.68
N GLU A 139 -21.57 -4.89 1.44
CA GLU A 139 -22.96 -5.12 1.07
C GLU A 139 -23.41 -6.53 1.47
N TRP A 140 -22.64 -7.54 1.13
CA TRP A 140 -22.99 -8.95 1.34
C TRP A 140 -22.93 -9.35 2.81
N MET A 141 -21.78 -9.22 3.47
CA MET A 141 -21.61 -9.53 4.89
C MET A 141 -22.28 -8.48 5.78
N GLY A 142 -22.36 -7.24 5.31
CA GLY A 142 -23.05 -6.15 6.01
C GLY A 142 -24.52 -6.44 6.30
N LYS A 143 -25.20 -7.31 5.52
CA LYS A 143 -26.55 -7.78 5.85
C LYS A 143 -26.63 -8.46 7.22
N VAL A 144 -25.63 -9.27 7.57
CA VAL A 144 -25.57 -9.96 8.88
C VAL A 144 -25.43 -8.93 10.00
N HIS A 145 -24.54 -7.96 9.84
CA HIS A 145 -24.31 -6.92 10.84
C HIS A 145 -25.52 -6.01 11.02
N ARG A 146 -26.14 -5.57 9.92
CA ARG A 146 -27.36 -4.73 9.97
C ARG A 146 -28.54 -5.50 10.56
N PHE A 147 -28.67 -6.79 10.23
CA PHE A 147 -29.70 -7.65 10.82
C PHE A 147 -29.54 -7.72 12.34
N LEU A 148 -28.33 -7.78 12.87
CA LEU A 148 -28.04 -7.76 14.30
C LEU A 148 -28.06 -6.34 14.92
N GLY A 149 -28.38 -5.30 14.15
CA GLY A 149 -28.55 -3.93 14.62
C GLY A 149 -27.26 -3.11 14.70
N LEU A 150 -26.19 -3.51 13.99
CA LEU A 150 -24.96 -2.72 13.85
C LEU A 150 -24.93 -1.96 12.52
N SER A 151 -24.35 -0.75 12.57
CA SER A 151 -24.12 0.08 11.37
C SER A 151 -22.87 -0.37 10.61
N VAL A 152 -22.93 -0.26 9.26
CA VAL A 152 -21.84 -0.64 8.37
C VAL A 152 -21.51 0.50 7.42
N GLY A 153 -20.26 0.94 7.44
CA GLY A 153 -19.69 1.95 6.56
C GLY A 153 -18.80 1.33 5.47
N LEU A 154 -18.58 2.09 4.40
CA LEU A 154 -17.70 1.71 3.28
C LEU A 154 -16.79 2.88 2.94
N ILE A 155 -15.50 2.62 2.82
CA ILE A 155 -14.46 3.57 2.38
C ILE A 155 -13.85 3.08 1.06
N VAL A 156 -14.13 3.82 0.00
CA VAL A 156 -13.62 3.63 -1.36
C VAL A 156 -13.20 4.97 -1.96
N HIS A 157 -12.63 4.95 -3.17
CA HIS A 157 -11.94 6.11 -3.74
C HIS A 157 -12.80 7.38 -3.82
N ASP A 158 -13.91 7.39 -4.49
CA ASP A 158 -14.64 8.61 -4.90
C ASP A 158 -15.57 9.22 -3.82
N LEU A 159 -15.35 8.96 -2.54
CA LEU A 159 -16.17 9.48 -1.45
C LEU A 159 -15.77 10.89 -1.03
N THR A 160 -16.78 11.72 -0.75
CA THR A 160 -16.60 13.04 -0.12
C THR A 160 -16.17 12.91 1.36
N SER A 161 -15.63 13.98 1.93
CA SER A 161 -15.22 13.99 3.35
C SER A 161 -16.37 13.72 4.32
N ASP A 162 -17.58 14.17 4.00
CA ASP A 162 -18.75 13.92 4.85
C ASP A 162 -19.21 12.47 4.80
N GLU A 163 -19.18 11.84 3.62
CA GLU A 163 -19.47 10.42 3.44
C GLU A 163 -18.41 9.55 4.15
N ARG A 164 -17.13 9.91 4.03
CA ARG A 164 -16.04 9.23 4.76
C ARG A 164 -16.24 9.32 6.27
N ARG A 165 -16.56 10.50 6.79
CA ARG A 165 -16.82 10.70 8.23
C ARG A 165 -17.98 9.86 8.71
N ALA A 166 -19.07 9.80 7.94
CA ALA A 166 -20.21 8.95 8.25
C ALA A 166 -19.87 7.47 8.23
N ALA A 167 -19.03 7.03 7.26
CA ALA A 167 -18.57 5.65 7.15
C ALA A 167 -17.66 5.24 8.31
N TYR A 168 -16.71 6.09 8.73
CA TYR A 168 -15.87 5.82 9.91
C TYR A 168 -16.63 5.90 11.23
N ALA A 169 -17.76 6.63 11.30
CA ALA A 169 -18.62 6.67 12.46
C ALA A 169 -19.44 5.38 12.66
N ALA A 170 -19.55 4.51 11.66
CA ALA A 170 -20.22 3.23 11.73
C ALA A 170 -19.54 2.26 12.72
N ASP A 171 -20.29 1.26 13.23
CA ASP A 171 -19.75 0.24 14.12
C ASP A 171 -18.68 -0.64 13.42
N ILE A 172 -18.88 -0.93 12.14
CA ILE A 172 -17.97 -1.70 11.31
C ILE A 172 -17.75 -0.95 9.99
N THR A 173 -16.49 -0.71 9.63
CA THR A 173 -16.12 0.00 8.39
C THR A 173 -15.29 -0.90 7.50
N TYR A 174 -15.80 -1.19 6.30
CA TYR A 174 -15.06 -1.84 5.24
C TYR A 174 -14.32 -0.79 4.41
N GLY A 175 -13.11 -1.11 3.96
CA GLY A 175 -12.38 -0.20 3.09
C GLY A 175 -11.10 -0.78 2.53
N THR A 176 -10.47 -0.03 1.63
CA THR A 176 -9.17 -0.42 1.09
C THR A 176 -8.03 0.07 1.96
N ASN A 177 -6.94 -0.69 1.98
CA ASN A 177 -5.71 -0.34 2.70
C ASN A 177 -5.19 1.05 2.30
N ASN A 178 -5.24 1.38 1.01
CA ASN A 178 -4.76 2.65 0.48
C ASN A 178 -5.61 3.82 0.96
N GLU A 179 -6.95 3.75 0.77
CA GLU A 179 -7.84 4.86 1.14
C GLU A 179 -7.81 5.14 2.64
N MET A 180 -7.80 4.09 3.47
CA MET A 180 -7.69 4.25 4.92
C MET A 180 -6.37 4.89 5.34
N GLY A 181 -5.27 4.53 4.71
CA GLY A 181 -3.97 5.14 4.96
C GLY A 181 -3.87 6.58 4.44
N PHE A 182 -4.47 6.88 3.27
CA PHE A 182 -4.56 8.25 2.78
C PHE A 182 -5.47 9.13 3.62
N ASP A 183 -6.57 8.60 4.15
CA ASP A 183 -7.42 9.33 5.09
C ASP A 183 -6.66 9.70 6.37
N TYR A 184 -5.82 8.79 6.89
CA TYR A 184 -4.93 9.11 7.99
C TYR A 184 -3.99 10.27 7.67
N LEU A 185 -3.37 10.27 6.50
CA LEU A 185 -2.49 11.37 6.07
C LEU A 185 -3.27 12.67 5.87
N ARG A 186 -4.47 12.61 5.24
CA ARG A 186 -5.34 13.78 5.06
C ARG A 186 -5.78 14.38 6.40
N ASP A 187 -6.14 13.56 7.36
CA ASP A 187 -6.52 13.99 8.72
C ASP A 187 -5.37 14.74 9.41
N ASN A 188 -4.13 14.27 9.21
CA ASN A 188 -2.96 14.93 9.78
C ASN A 188 -2.55 16.21 9.02
N MET A 189 -3.19 16.53 7.90
CA MET A 189 -3.05 17.79 7.15
C MET A 189 -4.29 18.68 7.29
N ALA A 190 -5.30 18.29 8.07
CA ALA A 190 -6.53 19.04 8.27
C ALA A 190 -6.27 20.36 9.01
N LEU A 191 -6.98 21.42 8.66
CA LEU A 191 -6.87 22.75 9.33
C LEU A 191 -7.91 22.91 10.44
N PHE A 192 -9.00 22.15 10.36
CA PHE A 192 -10.11 22.20 11.33
C PHE A 192 -10.43 20.79 11.83
N SER A 193 -10.80 20.69 13.10
CA SER A 193 -11.25 19.40 13.68
C SER A 193 -12.48 18.83 12.97
N SER A 194 -13.30 19.70 12.37
CA SER A 194 -14.45 19.27 11.55
C SER A 194 -14.07 18.63 10.21
N GLU A 195 -12.86 18.76 9.74
CA GLU A 195 -12.34 18.11 8.53
C GLU A 195 -11.90 16.66 8.79
N LEU A 196 -11.60 16.32 10.05
CA LEU A 196 -11.19 14.97 10.44
C LEU A 196 -12.27 13.95 10.10
N VAL A 197 -11.87 12.83 9.48
CA VAL A 197 -12.79 11.76 9.10
C VAL A 197 -12.63 10.52 9.97
N GLN A 198 -11.41 10.18 10.39
CA GLN A 198 -11.14 9.01 11.23
C GLN A 198 -11.32 9.31 12.72
N ARG A 199 -11.84 8.35 13.48
CA ARG A 199 -12.01 8.47 14.94
C ARG A 199 -11.01 7.69 15.78
N GLY A 200 -10.11 6.92 15.14
CA GLY A 200 -9.03 6.18 15.80
C GLY A 200 -8.82 4.77 15.26
N HIS A 201 -7.76 4.11 15.72
CA HIS A 201 -7.29 2.82 15.27
C HIS A 201 -7.39 1.78 16.40
N VAL A 202 -8.57 1.15 16.57
CA VAL A 202 -8.79 0.21 17.67
C VAL A 202 -8.58 -1.22 17.24
N PHE A 203 -9.32 -1.72 16.26
CA PHE A 203 -9.17 -3.07 15.74
C PHE A 203 -9.27 -3.09 14.23
N ALA A 204 -8.30 -3.76 13.58
CA ALA A 204 -8.35 -4.05 12.16
C ALA A 204 -8.27 -5.55 11.89
N ILE A 205 -9.10 -6.01 10.95
CA ILE A 205 -9.05 -7.33 10.34
C ILE A 205 -8.61 -7.13 8.90
N VAL A 206 -7.42 -7.64 8.54
CA VAL A 206 -6.85 -7.48 7.21
C VAL A 206 -7.10 -8.72 6.39
N ASP A 207 -7.92 -8.60 5.33
CA ASP A 207 -8.10 -9.69 4.35
C ASP A 207 -6.95 -9.71 3.36
N GLU A 208 -6.51 -10.90 2.98
CA GLU A 208 -5.30 -11.11 2.19
C GLU A 208 -4.08 -10.38 2.82
N VAL A 209 -3.88 -10.63 4.12
CA VAL A 209 -2.89 -9.93 4.95
C VAL A 209 -1.46 -9.99 4.40
N ASP A 210 -1.09 -11.06 3.74
CA ASP A 210 0.20 -11.23 3.09
C ASP A 210 0.39 -10.30 1.87
N SER A 211 -0.69 -9.98 1.14
CA SER A 211 -0.62 -8.98 0.07
C SER A 211 -0.40 -7.58 0.63
N ILE A 212 -1.20 -7.21 1.61
CA ILE A 212 -1.21 -5.85 2.16
C ILE A 212 0.05 -5.58 2.98
N LEU A 213 0.40 -6.49 3.90
CA LEU A 213 1.48 -6.25 4.87
C LEU A 213 2.88 -6.69 4.38
N ILE A 214 2.97 -7.50 3.33
CA ILE A 214 4.26 -7.93 2.76
C ILE A 214 4.48 -7.34 1.36
N ASP A 215 3.59 -7.63 0.39
CA ASP A 215 3.81 -7.24 -1.01
C ASP A 215 3.70 -5.72 -1.21
N GLU A 216 2.57 -5.13 -0.82
CA GLU A 216 2.32 -3.71 -0.97
C GLU A 216 3.12 -2.85 0.02
N ALA A 217 3.61 -3.45 1.11
CA ALA A 217 4.36 -2.76 2.15
C ALA A 217 5.80 -2.37 1.74
N ARG A 218 6.18 -2.55 0.49
CA ARG A 218 7.48 -2.09 -0.06
C ARG A 218 7.51 -0.59 -0.35
N THR A 219 6.36 0.00 -0.67
CA THR A 219 6.24 1.41 -1.01
C THR A 219 5.38 2.14 0.01
N PRO A 220 5.83 3.31 0.52
CA PRO A 220 5.01 4.10 1.43
C PRO A 220 3.81 4.73 0.71
N LEU A 221 2.83 5.14 1.49
CA LEU A 221 1.78 6.04 1.05
C LEU A 221 2.32 7.47 1.07
N ILE A 222 2.14 8.22 0.00
CA ILE A 222 2.68 9.57 -0.16
C ILE A 222 1.58 10.49 -0.67
N ILE A 223 1.38 11.61 0.00
CA ILE A 223 0.63 12.75 -0.54
C ILE A 223 1.64 13.76 -1.06
N SER A 224 1.52 14.10 -2.34
CA SER A 224 2.44 15.01 -3.03
C SER A 224 1.75 16.31 -3.43
N GLY A 225 2.50 17.40 -3.40
CA GLY A 225 2.13 18.70 -3.97
C GLY A 225 3.00 19.09 -5.16
N ILE A 226 2.71 20.20 -5.82
CA ILE A 226 3.53 20.70 -6.95
C ILE A 226 4.89 21.15 -6.41
N GLY A 227 5.96 20.54 -6.92
CA GLY A 227 7.32 21.00 -6.71
C GLY A 227 7.68 22.20 -7.62
N GLN A 228 8.71 22.94 -7.22
CA GLN A 228 9.19 24.13 -7.96
C GLN A 228 10.30 23.81 -8.97
N LYS A 229 10.87 22.59 -8.96
CA LYS A 229 12.05 22.25 -9.78
C LYS A 229 11.71 22.12 -11.27
N SER A 230 12.67 22.56 -12.11
CA SER A 230 12.57 22.53 -13.57
C SER A 230 12.67 21.11 -14.14
N THR A 231 11.87 20.81 -15.16
CA THR A 231 11.90 19.53 -15.90
C THR A 231 13.02 19.45 -16.96
N GLU A 232 13.72 20.55 -17.22
CA GLU A 232 14.74 20.66 -18.29
C GLU A 232 15.93 19.71 -18.07
N MET A 233 16.35 19.51 -16.80
CA MET A 233 17.48 18.64 -16.49
C MET A 233 17.23 17.18 -16.87
N TYR A 234 16.02 16.66 -16.74
CA TYR A 234 15.69 15.31 -17.16
C TYR A 234 15.88 15.10 -18.67
N SER A 235 15.46 16.06 -19.47
CA SER A 235 15.67 15.99 -20.93
C SER A 235 17.15 16.10 -21.33
N ARG A 236 17.94 16.91 -20.59
CA ARG A 236 19.38 17.06 -20.84
C ARG A 236 20.14 15.78 -20.45
N THR A 237 19.85 15.20 -19.31
CA THR A 237 20.48 13.94 -18.86
C THR A 237 20.07 12.77 -19.72
N GLU A 238 18.82 12.70 -20.19
CA GLU A 238 18.37 11.71 -21.16
C GLU A 238 19.19 11.79 -22.47
N ALA A 239 19.36 12.99 -23.04
CA ALA A 239 20.13 13.17 -24.25
C ALA A 239 21.61 12.71 -24.14
N LEU A 240 22.16 12.76 -22.92
CA LEU A 240 23.49 12.21 -22.61
C LEU A 240 23.44 10.68 -22.47
N VAL A 241 22.58 10.16 -21.59
CA VAL A 241 22.56 8.74 -21.21
C VAL A 241 22.09 7.83 -22.33
N ALA A 242 21.22 8.30 -23.23
CA ALA A 242 20.84 7.57 -24.45
C ALA A 242 22.02 7.21 -25.35
N ARG A 243 23.17 7.92 -25.20
CA ARG A 243 24.42 7.67 -25.97
C ARG A 243 25.41 6.81 -25.20
N PHE A 244 25.15 6.48 -23.96
CA PHE A 244 26.02 5.69 -23.10
C PHE A 244 25.98 4.21 -23.48
N ARG A 245 27.14 3.55 -23.36
CA ARG A 245 27.26 2.10 -23.52
C ARG A 245 27.08 1.44 -22.17
N LYS A 246 26.14 0.49 -22.09
CA LYS A 246 25.91 -0.32 -20.88
C LYS A 246 26.64 -1.66 -20.93
N LYS A 247 27.15 -2.12 -19.80
CA LYS A 247 27.56 -3.50 -19.53
C LYS A 247 26.61 -4.08 -18.50
N VAL A 248 26.04 -5.24 -18.79
CA VAL A 248 25.16 -5.95 -17.85
C VAL A 248 25.97 -7.08 -17.23
N ILE A 249 25.92 -7.20 -15.90
CA ILE A 249 26.55 -8.27 -15.12
C ILE A 249 25.50 -8.92 -14.25
N ALA A 250 25.65 -10.23 -14.00
CA ALA A 250 24.71 -10.98 -13.15
C ALA A 250 24.84 -10.60 -11.66
N GLU A 251 26.04 -10.35 -11.18
CA GLU A 251 26.33 -9.98 -9.79
C GLU A 251 27.65 -9.21 -9.68
N THR A 252 27.71 -8.20 -8.81
CA THR A 252 28.92 -7.37 -8.58
C THR A 252 30.02 -8.10 -7.76
N ASP A 253 29.69 -9.26 -7.13
CA ASP A 253 30.65 -10.04 -6.29
C ASP A 253 31.66 -10.87 -7.10
N GLU A 254 31.53 -10.91 -8.44
CA GLU A 254 32.65 -11.30 -9.25
C GLU A 254 33.75 -10.24 -9.08
N LYS A 255 34.62 -10.49 -8.08
CA LYS A 255 35.87 -9.79 -7.86
C LYS A 255 36.84 -10.07 -9.02
N GLU A 256 36.48 -9.66 -10.19
CA GLU A 256 37.41 -9.39 -11.25
C GLU A 256 37.80 -7.93 -11.13
N GLU A 257 39.00 -7.80 -10.69
CA GLU A 257 39.90 -6.68 -10.83
C GLU A 257 39.32 -5.53 -11.66
N GLU A 258 38.75 -4.52 -10.89
CA GLU A 258 39.02 -3.15 -11.15
C GLU A 258 38.43 -2.50 -12.40
N ASP A 259 37.58 -1.63 -12.15
CA ASP A 259 37.17 -0.37 -12.74
C ASP A 259 38.08 0.28 -13.83
N VAL A 260 39.27 -0.20 -14.09
CA VAL A 260 40.24 0.50 -14.95
C VAL A 260 40.09 0.17 -16.43
N ASN A 261 39.36 -0.88 -16.82
CA ASN A 261 39.28 -1.32 -18.23
C ASN A 261 37.90 -1.79 -18.73
N VAL A 262 36.81 -1.35 -18.13
CA VAL A 262 35.48 -1.69 -18.64
C VAL A 262 35.15 -0.77 -19.84
N ASP A 263 35.03 -1.33 -21.05
CA ASP A 263 34.56 -0.58 -22.24
C ASP A 263 33.05 -0.27 -22.23
N ALA A 264 32.58 0.27 -21.10
CA ALA A 264 31.21 0.71 -20.88
C ALA A 264 31.21 2.05 -20.13
N ASP A 265 30.14 2.80 -20.25
CA ASP A 265 29.93 4.07 -19.57
C ASP A 265 29.19 3.89 -18.23
N TYR A 266 28.39 2.82 -18.12
CA TYR A 266 27.80 2.39 -16.84
C TYR A 266 27.60 0.87 -16.81
N ILE A 267 27.52 0.33 -15.59
CA ILE A 267 27.33 -1.10 -15.31
C ILE A 267 25.96 -1.28 -14.71
N VAL A 268 25.25 -2.31 -15.14
CA VAL A 268 23.96 -2.73 -14.59
C VAL A 268 24.13 -4.08 -13.92
N ASP A 269 23.85 -4.14 -12.61
CA ASP A 269 23.75 -5.38 -11.85
C ASP A 269 22.29 -5.85 -11.88
N GLU A 270 22.02 -6.93 -12.60
CA GLU A 270 20.66 -7.47 -12.75
C GLU A 270 20.12 -8.03 -11.44
N LYS A 271 20.97 -8.67 -10.63
CA LYS A 271 20.59 -9.29 -9.36
C LYS A 271 20.29 -8.25 -8.29
N ALA A 272 21.07 -7.17 -8.24
CA ALA A 272 20.87 -6.06 -7.30
C ALA A 272 19.85 -5.04 -7.81
N LYS A 273 19.46 -5.08 -9.10
CA LYS A 273 18.65 -4.07 -9.78
C LYS A 273 19.23 -2.66 -9.62
N THR A 274 20.56 -2.53 -9.74
CA THR A 274 21.29 -1.25 -9.65
C THR A 274 22.01 -0.89 -10.93
N ALA A 275 22.25 0.40 -11.14
CA ALA A 275 23.04 0.91 -12.25
C ALA A 275 24.06 1.92 -11.70
N THR A 276 25.33 1.79 -12.08
CA THR A 276 26.44 2.60 -11.55
C THR A 276 27.31 3.13 -12.68
N LEU A 277 27.68 4.41 -12.63
CA LEU A 277 28.60 5.01 -13.60
C LEU A 277 30.00 4.43 -13.44
N THR A 278 30.69 4.22 -14.56
CA THR A 278 32.13 3.94 -14.61
C THR A 278 32.92 5.27 -14.65
N ALA A 279 34.22 5.20 -14.39
CA ALA A 279 35.12 6.36 -14.53
C ALA A 279 34.99 7.02 -15.92
N ARG A 280 34.78 6.22 -16.98
CA ARG A 280 34.54 6.71 -18.33
C ARG A 280 33.19 7.44 -18.49
N GLY A 281 32.14 6.93 -17.86
CA GLY A 281 30.82 7.59 -17.82
C GLY A 281 30.87 8.91 -17.08
N ILE A 282 31.59 8.96 -15.95
CA ILE A 282 31.81 10.19 -15.17
C ILE A 282 32.52 11.24 -16.03
N ALA A 283 33.65 10.88 -16.68
CA ALA A 283 34.39 11.83 -17.53
C ALA A 283 33.55 12.39 -18.70
N LYS A 284 32.67 11.56 -19.30
CA LYS A 284 31.74 12.02 -20.34
C LYS A 284 30.66 12.95 -19.78
N ALA A 285 30.16 12.69 -18.57
CA ALA A 285 29.17 13.53 -17.91
C ALA A 285 29.78 14.90 -17.55
N GLU A 286 30.98 14.93 -16.99
CA GLU A 286 31.74 16.14 -16.68
C GLU A 286 31.99 17.00 -17.92
N GLN A 287 32.42 16.36 -19.02
CA GLN A 287 32.59 17.04 -20.29
C GLN A 287 31.27 17.60 -20.87
N TYR A 288 30.16 16.86 -20.75
CA TYR A 288 28.88 17.27 -21.32
C TYR A 288 28.25 18.44 -20.55
N PHE A 289 28.37 18.44 -19.20
CA PHE A 289 27.83 19.48 -18.33
C PHE A 289 28.82 20.63 -18.09
N GLU A 290 30.05 20.55 -18.62
CA GLU A 290 31.11 21.54 -18.45
C GLU A 290 31.46 21.77 -16.96
N ILE A 291 31.58 20.69 -16.18
CA ILE A 291 31.92 20.69 -14.76
C ILE A 291 33.27 20.01 -14.54
N GLU A 292 34.00 20.43 -13.51
CA GLU A 292 35.33 19.87 -13.19
C GLU A 292 35.26 18.51 -12.48
N ASN A 293 34.29 18.34 -11.57
CA ASN A 293 34.14 17.12 -10.78
C ASN A 293 32.66 16.86 -10.48
N LEU A 294 32.15 15.72 -10.94
CA LEU A 294 30.75 15.31 -10.73
C LEU A 294 30.44 15.00 -9.25
N SER A 295 31.46 14.65 -8.47
CA SER A 295 31.32 14.27 -7.05
C SER A 295 31.30 15.48 -6.09
N ASP A 296 31.49 16.69 -6.58
CA ASP A 296 31.43 17.88 -5.75
C ASP A 296 29.99 18.13 -5.25
N PRO A 297 29.82 18.58 -4.00
CA PRO A 297 28.51 18.85 -3.43
C PRO A 297 27.64 19.80 -4.28
N GLU A 298 28.27 20.79 -4.94
CA GLU A 298 27.59 21.74 -5.83
C GLU A 298 26.98 21.06 -7.07
N ASN A 299 27.53 19.91 -7.49
CA ASN A 299 27.11 19.15 -8.66
C ASN A 299 26.17 17.98 -8.29
N SER A 300 25.77 17.84 -7.01
CA SER A 300 24.93 16.74 -6.50
C SER A 300 23.62 16.59 -7.28
N THR A 301 23.01 17.71 -7.65
CA THR A 301 21.76 17.72 -8.45
C THR A 301 21.99 17.09 -9.84
N ILE A 302 23.09 17.41 -10.52
CA ILE A 302 23.43 16.86 -11.82
C ILE A 302 23.70 15.35 -11.69
N ALA A 303 24.51 14.97 -10.69
CA ALA A 303 24.82 13.58 -10.39
C ALA A 303 23.55 12.77 -10.12
N HIS A 304 22.62 13.32 -9.35
CA HIS A 304 21.32 12.71 -9.06
C HIS A 304 20.52 12.43 -10.33
N HIS A 305 20.34 13.43 -11.20
CA HIS A 305 19.58 13.26 -12.46
C HIS A 305 20.24 12.24 -13.41
N ILE A 306 21.58 12.21 -13.50
CA ILE A 306 22.29 11.21 -14.28
C ILE A 306 22.07 9.80 -13.71
N ASN A 307 22.16 9.64 -12.39
CA ASN A 307 21.91 8.37 -11.71
C ASN A 307 20.47 7.88 -11.95
N GLN A 308 19.47 8.76 -11.90
CA GLN A 308 18.11 8.37 -12.25
C GLN A 308 17.94 7.99 -13.73
N ALA A 309 18.61 8.70 -14.64
CA ALA A 309 18.56 8.37 -16.05
C ALA A 309 19.23 7.01 -16.37
N ILE A 310 20.42 6.71 -15.82
CA ILE A 310 21.05 5.38 -16.01
C ILE A 310 20.23 4.26 -15.36
N LYS A 311 19.57 4.52 -14.25
CA LYS A 311 18.65 3.56 -13.61
C LYS A 311 17.43 3.32 -14.50
N ALA A 312 16.83 4.38 -15.07
CA ALA A 312 15.70 4.25 -15.98
C ALA A 312 16.05 3.42 -17.24
N HIS A 313 17.26 3.60 -17.81
CA HIS A 313 17.74 2.84 -18.97
C HIS A 313 18.26 1.45 -18.65
N GLY A 314 18.88 1.29 -17.47
CA GLY A 314 19.55 0.05 -17.07
C GLY A 314 18.60 -0.98 -16.48
N THR A 315 17.78 -0.56 -15.52
CA THR A 315 16.99 -1.48 -14.68
C THR A 315 15.51 -1.47 -14.97
N MET A 316 14.94 -0.39 -15.56
CA MET A 316 13.50 -0.27 -15.79
C MET A 316 13.13 -0.70 -17.21
N LYS A 317 12.32 -1.73 -17.33
CA LYS A 317 11.91 -2.35 -18.61
C LYS A 317 10.45 -2.00 -18.90
N ARG A 318 10.21 -1.52 -20.13
CA ARG A 318 8.83 -1.29 -20.63
C ARG A 318 8.09 -2.62 -20.74
N ASP A 319 6.78 -2.60 -20.50
CA ASP A 319 5.86 -3.75 -20.47
C ASP A 319 6.16 -4.80 -19.36
N ILE A 320 7.13 -4.51 -18.49
CA ILE A 320 7.44 -5.30 -17.29
C ILE A 320 7.24 -4.43 -16.04
N ASP A 321 8.03 -3.34 -15.91
CA ASP A 321 7.99 -2.45 -14.75
C ASP A 321 7.00 -1.30 -14.95
N TYR A 322 6.76 -0.89 -16.19
CA TYR A 322 5.81 0.16 -16.56
C TYR A 322 5.28 -0.03 -17.98
N VAL A 323 4.13 0.60 -18.27
CA VAL A 323 3.59 0.73 -19.63
C VAL A 323 3.42 2.21 -19.98
N VAL A 324 3.39 2.51 -21.29
CA VAL A 324 3.01 3.84 -21.78
C VAL A 324 1.59 3.76 -22.31
N LYS A 325 0.66 4.48 -21.66
CA LYS A 325 -0.75 4.52 -22.04
C LYS A 325 -1.23 5.97 -22.11
N ASP A 326 -1.90 6.33 -23.20
CA ASP A 326 -2.45 7.70 -23.43
C ASP A 326 -1.41 8.84 -23.30
N GLY A 327 -0.12 8.55 -23.57
CA GLY A 327 0.98 9.50 -23.44
C GLY A 327 1.49 9.69 -22.02
N GLU A 328 1.11 8.83 -21.09
CA GLU A 328 1.56 8.81 -19.69
C GLU A 328 2.26 7.49 -19.37
N VAL A 329 3.28 7.54 -18.51
CA VAL A 329 3.94 6.36 -17.95
C VAL A 329 3.06 5.85 -16.78
N VAL A 330 2.67 4.58 -16.83
CA VAL A 330 1.89 3.94 -15.78
C VAL A 330 2.69 2.76 -15.22
N ILE A 331 2.86 2.71 -13.91
CA ILE A 331 3.59 1.64 -13.22
C ILE A 331 2.82 0.32 -13.35
N VAL A 332 3.55 -0.77 -13.57
CA VAL A 332 3.04 -2.13 -13.44
C VAL A 332 3.50 -2.66 -12.08
N ASP A 333 2.58 -3.12 -11.27
CA ASP A 333 2.91 -3.76 -10.00
C ASP A 333 3.63 -5.09 -10.24
N GLU A 334 4.83 -5.22 -9.74
CA GLU A 334 5.70 -6.40 -9.92
C GLU A 334 5.04 -7.70 -9.41
N PHE A 335 4.16 -7.62 -8.41
CA PHE A 335 3.53 -8.79 -7.79
C PHE A 335 2.19 -9.15 -8.41
N THR A 336 1.34 -8.14 -8.60
CA THR A 336 -0.01 -8.37 -9.12
C THR A 336 -0.08 -8.25 -10.64
N GLY A 337 0.93 -7.66 -11.28
CA GLY A 337 0.94 -7.34 -12.69
C GLY A 337 -0.12 -6.30 -13.09
N ARG A 338 -0.72 -5.58 -12.13
CA ARG A 338 -1.75 -4.58 -12.35
C ARG A 338 -1.19 -3.22 -12.67
N LEU A 339 -1.92 -2.44 -13.47
CA LEU A 339 -1.58 -1.05 -13.74
C LEU A 339 -1.92 -0.19 -12.52
N MET A 340 -0.93 0.55 -12.05
CA MET A 340 -1.04 1.45 -10.92
C MET A 340 -1.23 2.88 -11.41
N PHE A 341 -2.46 3.24 -11.76
CA PHE A 341 -2.77 4.60 -12.18
C PHE A 341 -2.58 5.61 -11.05
N GLY A 342 -2.04 6.78 -11.38
CA GLY A 342 -1.79 7.86 -10.43
C GLY A 342 -0.58 7.65 -9.51
N ARG A 343 0.03 6.46 -9.47
CA ARG A 343 1.31 6.23 -8.78
C ARG A 343 2.48 6.69 -9.63
N ARG A 344 3.53 7.15 -8.95
CA ARG A 344 4.79 7.56 -9.57
C ARG A 344 5.95 6.95 -8.80
N TYR A 345 7.03 6.61 -9.52
CA TYR A 345 8.29 6.30 -8.87
C TYR A 345 8.82 7.55 -8.17
N SER A 346 9.41 7.38 -7.01
CA SER A 346 10.00 8.44 -6.20
C SER A 346 11.35 8.92 -6.77
N GLU A 347 11.88 9.98 -6.19
CA GLU A 347 13.25 10.46 -6.41
C GLU A 347 13.55 10.88 -7.85
N GLY A 348 12.57 11.30 -8.64
CA GLY A 348 12.78 11.69 -10.02
C GLY A 348 12.88 10.52 -11.01
N LEU A 349 12.83 9.26 -10.55
CA LEU A 349 12.90 8.09 -11.46
C LEU A 349 11.73 8.07 -12.44
N HIS A 350 10.52 8.47 -12.01
CA HIS A 350 9.37 8.52 -12.89
C HIS A 350 9.58 9.52 -14.04
N GLN A 351 10.08 10.70 -13.72
CA GLN A 351 10.43 11.73 -14.70
C GLN A 351 11.56 11.30 -15.62
N ALA A 352 12.53 10.55 -15.10
CA ALA A 352 13.60 9.96 -15.93
C ALA A 352 13.04 8.92 -16.92
N ILE A 353 12.02 8.13 -16.52
CA ILE A 353 11.31 7.20 -17.41
C ILE A 353 10.45 7.97 -18.41
N GLU A 354 9.74 9.02 -17.98
CA GLU A 354 8.98 9.90 -18.89
C GLU A 354 9.89 10.51 -19.96
N ALA A 355 11.10 10.96 -19.58
CA ALA A 355 12.10 11.46 -20.51
C ALA A 355 12.59 10.37 -21.47
N LYS A 356 12.90 9.16 -20.95
CA LYS A 356 13.32 7.99 -21.74
C LYS A 356 12.28 7.58 -22.79
N GLU A 357 11.00 7.62 -22.45
CA GLU A 357 9.90 7.26 -23.35
C GLU A 357 9.43 8.44 -24.22
N HIS A 358 10.11 9.60 -24.12
CA HIS A 358 9.79 10.81 -24.88
C HIS A 358 8.34 11.29 -24.71
N VAL A 359 7.73 11.05 -23.55
CA VAL A 359 6.44 11.61 -23.15
C VAL A 359 6.64 12.94 -22.41
N THR A 360 5.57 13.66 -22.12
CA THR A 360 5.66 14.92 -21.40
C THR A 360 6.20 14.67 -19.99
N VAL A 361 7.38 15.22 -19.67
CA VAL A 361 7.95 15.14 -18.33
C VAL A 361 7.17 16.04 -17.40
N ALA A 362 6.55 15.46 -16.39
CA ALA A 362 5.80 16.20 -15.37
C ALA A 362 6.77 16.83 -14.36
N ARG A 363 6.33 17.92 -13.71
CA ARG A 363 7.12 18.57 -12.66
C ARG A 363 7.37 17.60 -11.51
N GLU A 364 8.51 17.73 -10.84
CA GLU A 364 8.76 17.02 -9.60
C GLU A 364 7.67 17.36 -8.58
N SER A 365 7.30 16.38 -7.79
CA SER A 365 6.35 16.54 -6.70
C SER A 365 7.11 16.70 -5.39
N LYS A 366 6.69 17.67 -4.55
CA LYS A 366 7.15 17.78 -3.17
C LYS A 366 6.33 16.85 -2.28
N THR A 367 6.97 16.10 -1.41
CA THR A 367 6.28 15.22 -0.45
C THR A 367 5.66 16.07 0.65
N LEU A 368 4.34 16.04 0.79
CA LEU A 368 3.61 16.76 1.83
C LEU A 368 3.40 15.92 3.09
N ALA A 369 3.08 14.64 2.90
CA ALA A 369 2.91 13.66 3.98
C ALA A 369 3.24 12.27 3.48
N THR A 370 3.78 11.43 4.34
CA THR A 370 4.12 10.04 4.02
C THR A 370 3.95 9.15 5.25
N ILE A 371 3.58 7.88 5.01
CA ILE A 371 3.62 6.82 6.01
C ILE A 371 3.81 5.48 5.32
N THR A 372 4.59 4.57 5.91
CA THR A 372 4.67 3.18 5.45
C THR A 372 3.44 2.39 5.91
N PHE A 373 3.06 1.35 5.15
CA PHE A 373 1.98 0.44 5.58
C PHE A 373 2.29 -0.20 6.93
N GLN A 374 3.57 -0.55 7.16
CA GLN A 374 4.01 -1.12 8.42
C GLN A 374 3.65 -0.20 9.59
N ASN A 375 4.03 1.08 9.51
CA ASN A 375 3.76 2.03 10.58
C ASN A 375 2.28 2.41 10.67
N TYR A 376 1.56 2.45 9.55
CA TYR A 376 0.11 2.68 9.57
C TYR A 376 -0.63 1.56 10.31
N PHE A 377 -0.39 0.29 9.98
CA PHE A 377 -1.08 -0.83 10.64
C PHE A 377 -0.64 -1.05 12.09
N ARG A 378 0.56 -0.62 12.46
CA ARG A 378 1.03 -0.60 13.87
C ARG A 378 0.31 0.42 14.75
N LEU A 379 -0.45 1.36 14.18
CA LEU A 379 -1.31 2.29 14.94
C LEU A 379 -2.51 1.57 15.59
N TYR A 380 -2.95 0.45 15.04
CA TYR A 380 -4.05 -0.30 15.60
C TYR A 380 -3.67 -0.96 16.92
N LYS A 381 -4.52 -0.79 17.95
CA LYS A 381 -4.32 -1.42 19.26
C LYS A 381 -4.39 -2.94 19.17
N LYS A 382 -5.25 -3.45 18.28
CA LYS A 382 -5.37 -4.86 17.93
C LYS A 382 -5.40 -5.01 16.42
N LEU A 383 -4.50 -5.84 15.90
CA LEU A 383 -4.39 -6.18 14.49
C LEU A 383 -4.58 -7.67 14.31
N SER A 384 -5.30 -8.08 13.30
CA SER A 384 -5.42 -9.48 12.89
C SER A 384 -5.47 -9.57 11.37
N GLY A 385 -5.23 -10.76 10.83
CA GLY A 385 -5.27 -10.95 9.40
C GLY A 385 -5.63 -12.36 8.99
N MET A 386 -6.05 -12.51 7.73
CA MET A 386 -6.38 -13.80 7.17
C MET A 386 -5.83 -13.91 5.75
N THR A 387 -5.31 -15.09 5.41
CA THR A 387 -4.83 -15.45 4.08
C THR A 387 -4.73 -16.97 3.94
N GLY A 388 -4.45 -17.47 2.75
CA GLY A 388 -4.19 -18.90 2.52
C GLY A 388 -2.71 -19.29 2.59
N THR A 389 -1.79 -18.34 2.81
CA THR A 389 -0.35 -18.51 2.54
C THR A 389 0.56 -17.66 3.43
N ALA A 390 0.27 -17.53 4.73
CA ALA A 390 1.07 -16.69 5.63
C ALA A 390 2.32 -17.38 6.18
N LEU A 391 2.29 -18.69 6.37
CA LEU A 391 3.30 -19.45 7.12
C LEU A 391 4.73 -19.31 6.56
N THR A 392 4.86 -19.08 5.25
CA THR A 392 6.17 -18.85 4.62
C THR A 392 6.84 -17.56 5.08
N GLU A 393 6.07 -16.60 5.57
CA GLU A 393 6.51 -15.27 6.02
C GLU A 393 6.36 -15.08 7.55
N GLU A 394 6.30 -16.18 8.32
CA GLU A 394 6.07 -16.17 9.78
C GLU A 394 7.08 -15.28 10.52
N GLU A 395 8.36 -15.34 10.13
CA GLU A 395 9.42 -14.52 10.73
C GLU A 395 9.16 -13.01 10.53
N GLU A 396 8.71 -12.63 9.36
CA GLU A 396 8.42 -11.22 9.02
C GLU A 396 7.18 -10.72 9.78
N PHE A 397 6.08 -11.48 9.79
CA PHE A 397 4.90 -11.13 10.57
C PHE A 397 5.17 -11.01 12.06
N GLY A 398 5.97 -11.91 12.62
CA GLY A 398 6.39 -11.86 14.01
C GLY A 398 7.27 -10.65 14.32
N THR A 399 8.28 -10.39 13.49
CA THR A 399 9.30 -9.36 13.74
C THR A 399 8.74 -7.94 13.53
N ILE A 400 7.96 -7.72 12.48
CA ILE A 400 7.48 -6.37 12.09
C ILE A 400 6.18 -6.02 12.81
N TYR A 401 5.20 -6.94 12.82
CA TYR A 401 3.83 -6.66 13.27
C TYR A 401 3.48 -7.30 14.62
N ASN A 402 4.38 -8.12 15.19
CA ASN A 402 4.13 -8.92 16.39
C ASN A 402 2.89 -9.82 16.24
N LEU A 403 2.70 -10.38 15.04
CA LEU A 403 1.62 -11.29 14.71
C LEU A 403 2.15 -12.71 14.58
N ASP A 404 1.53 -13.66 15.23
CA ASP A 404 1.75 -15.08 15.01
C ASP A 404 0.68 -15.71 14.11
N ILE A 405 0.99 -16.87 13.55
CA ILE A 405 0.18 -17.53 12.54
C ILE A 405 -0.37 -18.83 13.09
N ILE A 406 -1.67 -19.01 12.95
CA ILE A 406 -2.35 -20.26 13.25
C ILE A 406 -2.85 -20.88 11.95
N GLU A 407 -2.30 -22.03 11.61
CA GLU A 407 -2.76 -22.83 10.47
C GLU A 407 -4.04 -23.58 10.86
N ILE A 408 -5.15 -23.25 10.16
CA ILE A 408 -6.47 -23.80 10.43
C ILE A 408 -6.71 -24.98 9.49
N PRO A 409 -7.19 -26.13 10.00
CA PRO A 409 -7.49 -27.27 9.15
C PRO A 409 -8.60 -26.94 8.15
N THR A 410 -8.57 -27.57 6.96
CA THR A 410 -9.60 -27.41 5.96
C THR A 410 -10.90 -28.14 6.35
N ASN A 411 -12.04 -27.59 5.93
CA ASN A 411 -13.35 -28.19 6.19
C ASN A 411 -13.48 -29.60 5.57
N ARG A 412 -12.91 -29.77 4.37
CA ARG A 412 -12.80 -31.06 3.69
C ARG A 412 -11.33 -31.36 3.37
N PRO A 413 -10.93 -32.65 3.35
CA PRO A 413 -9.58 -33.01 2.94
C PRO A 413 -9.25 -32.49 1.54
N ILE A 414 -8.03 -32.04 1.34
CA ILE A 414 -7.53 -31.58 0.04
C ILE A 414 -7.36 -32.80 -0.87
N ALA A 415 -8.09 -32.81 -1.99
CA ALA A 415 -8.02 -33.87 -3.01
C ALA A 415 -7.09 -33.50 -4.18
N ARG A 416 -6.53 -32.28 -4.18
CA ARG A 416 -5.59 -31.78 -5.21
C ARG A 416 -4.28 -32.58 -5.18
N ILE A 417 -3.79 -32.88 -6.39
CA ILE A 417 -2.48 -33.49 -6.59
C ILE A 417 -1.47 -32.41 -7.00
N ASP A 418 -0.42 -32.24 -6.20
CA ASP A 418 0.68 -31.32 -6.51
C ASP A 418 1.85 -32.14 -7.08
N ASP A 419 1.96 -32.17 -8.42
CA ASP A 419 3.02 -32.90 -9.12
C ASP A 419 4.39 -32.26 -8.93
N PRO A 420 5.48 -33.04 -9.00
CA PRO A 420 6.84 -32.53 -9.01
C PRO A 420 7.10 -31.57 -10.16
N ASP A 421 8.00 -30.59 -9.91
CA ASP A 421 8.44 -29.67 -10.94
C ASP A 421 9.21 -30.40 -12.04
N VAL A 422 9.04 -29.97 -13.28
CA VAL A 422 9.75 -30.48 -14.45
C VAL A 422 10.64 -29.38 -14.99
N VAL A 423 11.93 -29.66 -15.13
CA VAL A 423 12.92 -28.68 -15.57
C VAL A 423 13.46 -29.04 -16.93
N TYR A 424 13.52 -28.09 -17.85
CA TYR A 424 14.09 -28.20 -19.19
C TYR A 424 15.35 -27.37 -19.31
N LYS A 425 16.19 -27.70 -20.29
CA LYS A 425 17.43 -26.96 -20.55
C LYS A 425 17.13 -25.55 -21.07
N THR A 426 16.18 -25.40 -21.99
CA THR A 426 15.85 -24.15 -22.65
C THR A 426 14.39 -23.74 -22.46
N GLU A 427 14.11 -22.42 -22.53
CA GLU A 427 12.73 -21.92 -22.52
C GLU A 427 11.90 -22.47 -23.67
N ALA A 428 12.49 -22.64 -24.85
CA ALA A 428 11.80 -23.16 -26.01
C ALA A 428 11.29 -24.60 -25.78
N ALA A 429 12.09 -25.47 -25.15
CA ALA A 429 11.69 -26.82 -24.77
C ALA A 429 10.59 -26.81 -23.70
N LYS A 430 10.72 -25.95 -22.69
CA LYS A 430 9.68 -25.71 -21.68
C LYS A 430 8.32 -25.38 -22.31
N TYR A 431 8.28 -24.39 -23.22
CA TYR A 431 7.02 -24.01 -23.86
C TYR A 431 6.43 -25.11 -24.75
N ARG A 432 7.26 -25.92 -25.44
CA ARG A 432 6.77 -27.10 -26.18
C ARG A 432 6.08 -28.09 -25.26
N ALA A 433 6.66 -28.35 -24.10
CA ALA A 433 6.10 -29.24 -23.09
C ALA A 433 4.78 -28.70 -22.49
N VAL A 434 4.73 -27.41 -22.15
CA VAL A 434 3.51 -26.73 -21.68
C VAL A 434 2.39 -26.85 -22.69
N ILE A 435 2.66 -26.59 -23.97
CA ILE A 435 1.66 -26.71 -25.05
C ILE A 435 1.19 -28.17 -25.22
N ALA A 436 2.09 -29.13 -25.12
CA ALA A 436 1.72 -30.54 -25.16
C ALA A 436 0.76 -30.94 -24.00
N GLN A 437 1.05 -30.48 -22.79
CA GLN A 437 0.21 -30.70 -21.63
C GLN A 437 -1.17 -30.04 -21.78
N VAL A 438 -1.21 -28.78 -22.26
CA VAL A 438 -2.47 -28.07 -22.52
C VAL A 438 -3.32 -28.82 -23.56
N LYS A 439 -2.71 -29.35 -24.63
CA LYS A 439 -3.41 -30.17 -25.61
C LYS A 439 -4.00 -31.44 -25.01
N GLU A 440 -3.26 -32.14 -24.18
CA GLU A 440 -3.71 -33.36 -23.49
C GLU A 440 -4.91 -33.04 -22.59
N CYS A 441 -4.82 -32.02 -21.73
CA CYS A 441 -5.91 -31.62 -20.86
C CYS A 441 -7.16 -31.18 -21.66
N HIS A 442 -6.97 -30.38 -22.69
CA HIS A 442 -8.05 -29.90 -23.55
C HIS A 442 -8.77 -31.06 -24.25
N ALA A 443 -8.03 -32.09 -24.71
CA ALA A 443 -8.59 -33.28 -25.29
C ALA A 443 -9.42 -34.13 -24.30
N LYS A 444 -9.05 -34.14 -23.02
CA LYS A 444 -9.80 -34.78 -21.91
C LYS A 444 -11.00 -33.94 -21.46
N GLY A 445 -11.10 -32.68 -21.88
CA GLY A 445 -12.08 -31.73 -21.37
C GLY A 445 -11.71 -31.10 -20.02
N GLN A 446 -10.49 -31.35 -19.52
CA GLN A 446 -10.00 -30.79 -18.29
C GLN A 446 -9.67 -29.29 -18.48
N PRO A 447 -10.21 -28.36 -17.70
CA PRO A 447 -9.85 -26.94 -17.78
C PRO A 447 -8.43 -26.69 -17.30
N VAL A 448 -7.72 -25.76 -17.95
CA VAL A 448 -6.33 -25.42 -17.66
C VAL A 448 -6.18 -23.94 -17.40
N LEU A 449 -5.52 -23.58 -16.31
CA LEU A 449 -5.05 -22.24 -16.02
C LEU A 449 -3.53 -22.21 -16.06
N VAL A 450 -2.96 -21.47 -17.02
CA VAL A 450 -1.50 -21.31 -17.14
C VAL A 450 -1.09 -19.98 -16.53
N GLY A 451 -0.28 -20.02 -15.48
CA GLY A 451 0.30 -18.88 -14.81
C GLY A 451 1.66 -18.49 -15.39
N THR A 452 1.85 -17.21 -15.71
CA THR A 452 3.12 -16.64 -16.21
C THR A 452 3.57 -15.51 -15.31
N VAL A 453 4.87 -15.23 -15.25
CA VAL A 453 5.45 -14.22 -14.35
C VAL A 453 5.41 -12.80 -14.91
N SER A 454 5.31 -12.63 -16.24
CA SER A 454 5.28 -11.31 -16.87
C SER A 454 4.26 -11.22 -18.01
N ILE A 455 3.88 -9.98 -18.38
CA ILE A 455 3.00 -9.71 -19.53
C ILE A 455 3.62 -10.21 -20.82
N GLU A 456 4.93 -10.00 -21.02
CA GLU A 456 5.66 -10.44 -22.21
C GLU A 456 5.57 -11.96 -22.38
N LYS A 457 5.88 -12.73 -21.32
CA LYS A 457 5.79 -14.20 -21.34
C LYS A 457 4.36 -14.70 -21.54
N ASN A 458 3.39 -13.95 -21.00
CA ASN A 458 1.97 -14.19 -21.16
C ASN A 458 1.55 -14.05 -22.65
N GLU A 459 1.92 -12.94 -23.28
CA GLU A 459 1.63 -12.67 -24.71
C GLU A 459 2.38 -13.65 -25.63
N HIS A 460 3.64 -13.99 -25.30
CA HIS A 460 4.43 -14.97 -26.04
C HIS A 460 3.77 -16.36 -26.03
N LEU A 461 3.36 -16.84 -24.85
CA LEU A 461 2.67 -18.12 -24.75
C LEU A 461 1.32 -18.11 -25.47
N SER A 462 0.57 -17.02 -25.38
CA SER A 462 -0.68 -16.83 -26.13
C SER A 462 -0.47 -16.91 -27.64
N TYR A 463 0.59 -16.30 -28.16
CA TYR A 463 0.98 -16.39 -29.56
C TYR A 463 1.30 -17.85 -29.98
N LEU A 464 2.05 -18.60 -29.15
CA LEU A 464 2.38 -20.00 -29.42
C LEU A 464 1.13 -20.89 -29.42
N LEU A 465 0.22 -20.73 -28.45
CA LEU A 465 -1.06 -21.47 -28.38
C LEU A 465 -1.96 -21.16 -29.57
N SER A 466 -2.00 -19.91 -30.04
CA SER A 466 -2.75 -19.51 -31.22
C SER A 466 -2.21 -20.19 -32.51
N ARG A 467 -0.88 -20.30 -32.63
CA ARG A 467 -0.25 -21.03 -33.74
C ARG A 467 -0.63 -22.50 -33.78
N GLU A 468 -0.83 -23.10 -32.63
CA GLU A 468 -1.24 -24.49 -32.47
C GLU A 468 -2.77 -24.71 -32.57
N GLY A 469 -3.52 -23.62 -32.82
CA GLY A 469 -4.98 -23.65 -33.02
C GLY A 469 -5.78 -23.84 -31.72
N ILE A 470 -5.18 -23.63 -30.55
CA ILE A 470 -5.83 -23.79 -29.25
C ILE A 470 -6.57 -22.48 -28.90
N LYS A 471 -7.88 -22.54 -28.78
CA LYS A 471 -8.68 -21.40 -28.27
C LYS A 471 -8.40 -21.20 -26.80
N HIS A 472 -8.03 -19.97 -26.43
CA HIS A 472 -7.73 -19.63 -25.04
C HIS A 472 -8.15 -18.20 -24.73
N ASN A 473 -8.30 -17.92 -23.43
CA ASN A 473 -8.51 -16.59 -22.91
C ASN A 473 -7.18 -16.04 -22.41
N LEU A 474 -6.89 -14.76 -22.69
CA LEU A 474 -5.72 -14.07 -22.23
C LEU A 474 -6.09 -13.07 -21.13
N LEU A 475 -5.39 -13.15 -20.01
CA LEU A 475 -5.60 -12.31 -18.85
C LEU A 475 -4.28 -11.68 -18.41
N ASN A 476 -4.19 -10.36 -18.57
CA ASN A 476 -3.06 -9.56 -18.12
C ASN A 476 -3.52 -8.15 -17.76
N ALA A 477 -2.62 -7.31 -17.22
CA ALA A 477 -2.92 -5.97 -16.78
C ALA A 477 -3.53 -5.04 -17.86
N LYS A 478 -3.29 -5.33 -19.14
CA LYS A 478 -3.88 -4.55 -20.25
C LYS A 478 -5.40 -4.78 -20.39
N ASN A 479 -5.93 -5.89 -19.85
CA ASN A 479 -7.32 -6.33 -19.96
C ASN A 479 -8.04 -6.46 -18.60
N HIS A 480 -7.63 -5.69 -17.59
CA HIS A 480 -8.07 -5.84 -16.20
C HIS A 480 -9.57 -5.61 -15.99
N GLU A 481 -10.25 -4.80 -16.81
CA GLU A 481 -11.69 -4.53 -16.70
C GLU A 481 -12.55 -5.81 -16.85
N LYS A 482 -12.04 -6.82 -17.57
CA LYS A 482 -12.70 -8.12 -17.77
C LYS A 482 -12.11 -9.26 -16.96
N GLU A 483 -11.19 -8.94 -16.06
CA GLU A 483 -10.43 -9.92 -15.29
C GLU A 483 -11.33 -10.90 -14.53
N ALA A 484 -12.21 -10.38 -13.69
CA ALA A 484 -13.11 -11.19 -12.88
C ALA A 484 -14.03 -12.07 -13.74
N GLU A 485 -14.43 -11.55 -14.90
CA GLU A 485 -15.28 -12.27 -15.84
C GLU A 485 -14.58 -13.46 -16.49
N ILE A 486 -13.33 -13.27 -16.94
CA ILE A 486 -12.53 -14.30 -17.59
C ILE A 486 -12.16 -15.40 -16.58
N VAL A 487 -11.73 -15.01 -15.38
CA VAL A 487 -11.34 -15.96 -14.32
C VAL A 487 -12.53 -16.80 -13.89
N ALA A 488 -13.70 -16.18 -13.74
CA ALA A 488 -14.90 -16.89 -13.37
C ALA A 488 -15.29 -18.02 -14.36
N GLN A 489 -14.88 -17.91 -15.62
CA GLN A 489 -15.13 -18.92 -16.66
C GLN A 489 -13.96 -19.90 -16.87
N ALA A 490 -12.85 -19.73 -16.17
CA ALA A 490 -11.67 -20.59 -16.31
C ALA A 490 -11.92 -22.05 -15.91
N GLY A 491 -12.96 -22.32 -15.12
CA GLY A 491 -13.37 -23.67 -14.70
C GLY A 491 -14.31 -24.41 -15.65
N LYS A 492 -14.65 -23.84 -16.83
CA LYS A 492 -15.49 -24.53 -17.83
C LYS A 492 -14.79 -25.72 -18.45
N LEU A 493 -15.58 -26.70 -18.90
CA LEU A 493 -15.09 -27.90 -19.58
C LEU A 493 -14.16 -27.55 -20.76
N GLY A 494 -12.90 -28.00 -20.70
CA GLY A 494 -11.90 -27.79 -21.73
C GLY A 494 -11.46 -26.32 -21.91
N ALA A 495 -11.79 -25.42 -20.97
CA ALA A 495 -11.33 -24.03 -21.03
C ALA A 495 -9.82 -23.95 -20.87
N VAL A 496 -9.16 -23.07 -21.65
CA VAL A 496 -7.75 -22.74 -21.51
C VAL A 496 -7.64 -21.25 -21.22
N THR A 497 -7.02 -20.91 -20.10
CA THR A 497 -6.80 -19.50 -19.68
C THR A 497 -5.33 -19.29 -19.41
N VAL A 498 -4.74 -18.27 -20.02
CA VAL A 498 -3.36 -17.83 -19.74
C VAL A 498 -3.43 -16.53 -18.95
N ALA A 499 -2.88 -16.55 -17.76
CA ALA A 499 -2.97 -15.42 -16.83
C ALA A 499 -1.58 -15.00 -16.36
N THR A 500 -1.35 -13.68 -16.23
CA THR A 500 -0.22 -13.21 -15.44
C THR A 500 -0.45 -13.52 -13.97
N ASN A 501 0.63 -13.52 -13.22
CA ASN A 501 0.68 -13.80 -11.82
C ASN A 501 -0.48 -13.21 -11.05
N MET A 502 -1.12 -13.40 -10.16
CA MET A 502 -2.14 -12.73 -9.33
C MET A 502 -3.43 -12.26 -10.04
N ALA A 503 -3.53 -12.35 -11.36
CA ALA A 503 -4.77 -12.04 -12.05
C ALA A 503 -5.92 -12.91 -11.51
N GLY A 504 -7.04 -12.28 -11.13
CA GLY A 504 -8.20 -12.93 -10.51
C GLY A 504 -8.03 -13.27 -9.02
N ARG A 505 -7.09 -12.64 -8.28
CA ARG A 505 -7.02 -12.76 -6.82
C ARG A 505 -8.32 -12.28 -6.19
N GLY A 506 -8.82 -12.99 -5.18
CA GLY A 506 -10.12 -12.70 -4.56
C GLY A 506 -11.33 -13.18 -5.37
N THR A 507 -11.13 -13.78 -6.58
CA THR A 507 -12.19 -14.37 -7.39
C THR A 507 -12.10 -15.90 -7.37
N ASP A 508 -13.20 -16.56 -7.08
CA ASP A 508 -13.27 -18.02 -7.06
C ASP A 508 -13.47 -18.58 -8.47
N ILE A 509 -12.69 -19.63 -8.80
CA ILE A 509 -12.86 -20.42 -10.02
C ILE A 509 -13.79 -21.58 -9.71
N MET A 510 -15.01 -21.50 -10.22
CA MET A 510 -16.03 -22.54 -10.06
C MET A 510 -15.90 -23.59 -11.17
N LEU A 511 -15.86 -24.87 -10.80
CA LEU A 511 -15.89 -25.95 -11.80
C LEU A 511 -17.22 -25.95 -12.58
N GLY A 512 -17.15 -26.05 -13.89
CA GLY A 512 -18.29 -25.92 -14.80
C GLY A 512 -18.59 -24.48 -15.25
N GLY A 513 -17.97 -23.49 -14.65
CA GLY A 513 -18.14 -22.06 -14.94
C GLY A 513 -18.96 -21.33 -13.90
N ASN A 514 -19.16 -20.03 -14.10
CA ASN A 514 -19.87 -19.16 -13.17
C ASN A 514 -21.23 -18.74 -13.75
N ALA A 515 -22.32 -19.24 -13.13
CA ALA A 515 -23.69 -18.94 -13.51
C ALA A 515 -24.04 -17.45 -13.39
N GLU A 516 -23.48 -16.76 -12.38
CA GLU A 516 -23.72 -15.34 -12.14
C GLU A 516 -23.20 -14.49 -13.30
N TYR A 517 -21.98 -14.80 -13.77
CA TYR A 517 -21.43 -14.13 -14.94
C TYR A 517 -22.26 -14.36 -16.20
N MET A 518 -22.73 -15.60 -16.43
CA MET A 518 -23.57 -15.90 -17.57
C MET A 518 -24.90 -15.15 -17.52
N ALA A 519 -25.50 -15.05 -16.33
CA ALA A 519 -26.71 -14.25 -16.11
C ALA A 519 -26.47 -12.75 -16.37
N LYS A 520 -25.36 -12.16 -15.89
CA LYS A 520 -24.98 -10.78 -16.19
C LYS A 520 -24.84 -10.53 -17.69
N ASN A 521 -24.27 -11.47 -18.41
CA ASN A 521 -24.08 -11.36 -19.85
C ASN A 521 -25.43 -11.43 -20.60
N ASP A 522 -26.39 -12.22 -20.10
CA ASP A 522 -27.74 -12.26 -20.68
C ASP A 522 -28.48 -10.96 -20.42
N LEU A 523 -28.32 -10.30 -19.25
CA LEU A 523 -28.89 -8.98 -18.98
C LEU A 523 -28.29 -7.90 -19.91
N ARG A 524 -26.97 -7.94 -20.16
CA ARG A 524 -26.31 -7.06 -21.14
C ARG A 524 -26.90 -7.23 -22.55
N LYS A 525 -27.08 -8.49 -22.97
CA LYS A 525 -27.73 -8.79 -24.26
C LYS A 525 -29.20 -8.35 -24.32
N ALA A 526 -29.88 -8.32 -23.17
CA ALA A 526 -31.21 -7.78 -23.05
C ALA A 526 -31.27 -6.24 -23.07
N GLY A 527 -30.10 -5.57 -23.08
CA GLY A 527 -29.99 -4.11 -23.23
C GLY A 527 -29.95 -3.33 -21.91
N LEU A 528 -29.77 -4.00 -20.75
CA LEU A 528 -29.58 -3.31 -19.48
C LEU A 528 -28.20 -2.64 -19.43
N SER A 529 -28.12 -1.46 -18.81
CA SER A 529 -26.83 -0.76 -18.60
C SER A 529 -25.96 -1.49 -17.57
N ASP A 530 -24.64 -1.28 -17.65
CA ASP A 530 -23.72 -1.89 -16.70
C ASP A 530 -23.96 -1.41 -15.27
N GLU A 531 -24.39 -0.15 -15.09
CA GLU A 531 -24.79 0.40 -13.79
C GLU A 531 -26.01 -0.34 -13.22
N LEU A 532 -27.05 -0.55 -14.03
CA LEU A 532 -28.24 -1.26 -13.59
C LEU A 532 -27.95 -2.75 -13.30
N ILE A 533 -27.07 -3.38 -14.07
CA ILE A 533 -26.61 -4.76 -13.82
C ILE A 533 -25.82 -4.83 -12.50
N ALA A 534 -24.99 -3.84 -12.20
CA ALA A 534 -24.27 -3.77 -10.93
C ALA A 534 -25.24 -3.68 -9.74
N GLU A 535 -26.28 -2.81 -9.84
CA GLU A 535 -27.33 -2.68 -8.82
C GLU A 535 -28.22 -3.93 -8.72
N ALA A 536 -28.52 -4.57 -9.85
CA ALA A 536 -29.28 -5.82 -9.88
C ALA A 536 -28.57 -6.99 -9.21
N THR A 537 -27.23 -7.04 -9.31
CA THR A 537 -26.39 -8.06 -8.69
C THR A 537 -25.87 -7.65 -7.32
N GLY A 538 -26.01 -6.38 -6.96
CA GLY A 538 -25.68 -5.86 -5.63
C GLY A 538 -26.61 -6.38 -4.54
N TYR A 539 -26.12 -6.29 -3.30
CA TYR A 539 -26.86 -6.75 -2.12
C TYR A 539 -27.49 -5.60 -1.33
N ALA A 540 -27.38 -4.36 -1.81
CA ALA A 540 -27.96 -3.19 -1.17
C ALA A 540 -29.48 -3.27 -1.13
N GLU A 541 -30.12 -2.83 -0.04
CA GLU A 541 -31.56 -2.70 0.02
C GLU A 541 -32.01 -1.52 -0.85
N THR A 542 -33.08 -1.72 -1.62
CA THR A 542 -33.61 -0.69 -2.52
C THR A 542 -35.12 -0.83 -2.66
N ASP A 543 -35.79 0.30 -2.80
CA ASP A 543 -37.21 0.39 -3.13
C ASP A 543 -37.44 0.81 -4.61
N ASP A 544 -36.34 0.95 -5.37
CA ASP A 544 -36.43 1.32 -6.80
C ASP A 544 -36.96 0.13 -7.64
N GLN A 545 -38.07 0.37 -8.29
CA GLN A 545 -38.76 -0.68 -9.06
C GLN A 545 -37.93 -1.16 -10.26
N GLU A 546 -37.16 -0.29 -10.90
CA GLU A 546 -36.31 -0.67 -12.02
C GLU A 546 -35.20 -1.63 -11.58
N ILE A 547 -34.62 -1.39 -10.42
CA ILE A 547 -33.59 -2.27 -9.82
C ILE A 547 -34.22 -3.59 -9.36
N LEU A 548 -35.43 -3.55 -8.78
CA LEU A 548 -36.16 -4.77 -8.36
C LEU A 548 -36.53 -5.65 -9.55
N ASP A 549 -36.98 -5.07 -10.66
CA ASP A 549 -37.29 -5.78 -11.89
C ASP A 549 -36.04 -6.40 -12.52
N ALA A 550 -34.92 -5.65 -12.53
CA ALA A 550 -33.64 -6.16 -12.98
C ALA A 550 -33.12 -7.32 -12.10
N ARG A 551 -33.36 -7.26 -10.78
CA ARG A 551 -33.06 -8.36 -9.84
C ARG A 551 -33.86 -9.62 -10.11
N ALA A 552 -35.14 -9.47 -10.44
CA ALA A 552 -35.99 -10.59 -10.80
C ALA A 552 -35.50 -11.28 -12.09
N LEU A 553 -35.18 -10.49 -13.12
CA LEU A 553 -34.62 -11.00 -14.39
C LEU A 553 -33.27 -11.69 -14.15
N PHE A 554 -32.40 -11.10 -13.29
CA PHE A 554 -31.13 -11.71 -12.91
C PHE A 554 -31.33 -13.04 -12.19
N ALA A 555 -32.27 -13.12 -11.24
CA ALA A 555 -32.56 -14.34 -10.49
C ALA A 555 -33.03 -15.47 -11.39
N GLU A 556 -33.89 -15.17 -12.37
CA GLU A 556 -34.37 -16.12 -13.37
C GLU A 556 -33.21 -16.66 -14.24
N ALA A 557 -32.39 -15.73 -14.81
CA ALA A 557 -31.24 -16.09 -15.62
C ALA A 557 -30.20 -16.91 -14.80
N LEU A 558 -29.98 -16.53 -13.55
CA LEU A 558 -29.09 -17.24 -12.64
C LEU A 558 -29.56 -18.67 -12.35
N ALA A 559 -30.87 -18.87 -12.08
CA ALA A 559 -31.43 -20.19 -11.83
C ALA A 559 -31.29 -21.10 -13.06
N LYS A 560 -31.56 -20.56 -14.26
CA LYS A 560 -31.35 -21.26 -15.52
C LYS A 560 -29.91 -21.73 -15.69
N HIS A 561 -28.95 -20.81 -15.58
CA HIS A 561 -27.54 -21.12 -15.76
C HIS A 561 -26.98 -22.06 -14.67
N LYS A 562 -27.46 -21.95 -13.43
CA LYS A 562 -27.09 -22.91 -12.38
C LYS A 562 -27.49 -24.35 -12.74
N ALA A 563 -28.67 -24.54 -13.35
CA ALA A 563 -29.11 -25.87 -13.80
C ALA A 563 -28.27 -26.38 -14.97
N GLU A 564 -27.89 -25.53 -15.92
CA GLU A 564 -27.01 -25.85 -17.05
C GLU A 564 -25.60 -26.26 -16.59
N ILE A 565 -25.02 -25.52 -15.66
CA ILE A 565 -23.65 -25.72 -15.15
C ILE A 565 -23.54 -26.97 -14.28
N ALA A 566 -24.57 -27.36 -13.55
CA ALA A 566 -24.48 -28.48 -12.61
C ALA A 566 -23.95 -29.77 -13.26
N GLY A 567 -24.48 -30.16 -14.44
CA GLY A 567 -23.99 -31.33 -15.19
C GLY A 567 -22.58 -31.14 -15.81
N GLU A 568 -22.18 -29.89 -16.11
CA GLU A 568 -20.83 -29.57 -16.61
C GLU A 568 -19.80 -29.69 -15.51
N ALA A 569 -20.11 -29.22 -14.30
CA ALA A 569 -19.24 -29.30 -13.14
C ALA A 569 -18.86 -30.76 -12.81
N ASP A 570 -19.81 -31.70 -12.86
CA ASP A 570 -19.54 -33.09 -12.61
C ASP A 570 -18.60 -33.72 -13.68
N ARG A 571 -18.81 -33.37 -14.94
CA ARG A 571 -17.91 -33.79 -16.03
C ARG A 571 -16.49 -33.22 -15.85
N VAL A 572 -16.35 -32.01 -15.37
CA VAL A 572 -15.05 -31.41 -15.06
C VAL A 572 -14.38 -32.13 -13.88
N ARG A 573 -15.15 -32.52 -12.83
CA ARG A 573 -14.62 -33.30 -11.71
C ARG A 573 -14.14 -34.68 -12.19
N GLU A 574 -14.90 -35.35 -13.07
CA GLU A 574 -14.52 -36.63 -13.68
C GLU A 574 -13.26 -36.50 -14.55
N ALA A 575 -13.07 -35.35 -15.22
CA ALA A 575 -11.88 -35.08 -16.02
C ALA A 575 -10.62 -34.76 -15.17
N GLY A 576 -10.73 -34.69 -13.84
CA GLY A 576 -9.62 -34.39 -12.89
C GLY A 576 -9.67 -33.02 -12.28
N GLY A 577 -10.71 -32.19 -12.52
CA GLY A 577 -10.85 -30.85 -12.00
C GLY A 577 -9.94 -29.82 -12.73
N LEU A 578 -9.67 -28.70 -12.10
CA LEU A 578 -8.83 -27.65 -12.70
C LEU A 578 -7.35 -28.02 -12.64
N PHE A 579 -6.67 -27.96 -13.78
CA PHE A 579 -5.22 -28.13 -13.89
C PHE A 579 -4.53 -26.77 -13.87
N ILE A 580 -3.59 -26.59 -12.92
CA ILE A 580 -2.76 -25.37 -12.84
C ILE A 580 -1.38 -25.66 -13.42
N ILE A 581 -0.96 -24.89 -14.39
CA ILE A 581 0.39 -24.93 -14.96
C ILE A 581 1.11 -23.64 -14.58
N GLY A 582 2.21 -23.73 -13.81
CA GLY A 582 3.15 -22.64 -13.62
C GLY A 582 4.26 -22.72 -14.68
N THR A 583 4.53 -21.64 -15.40
CA THR A 583 5.60 -21.62 -16.41
C THR A 583 6.96 -21.25 -15.82
N GLU A 584 7.00 -20.74 -14.62
CA GLU A 584 8.19 -20.39 -13.85
C GLU A 584 7.87 -20.40 -12.35
N ARG A 585 8.91 -20.48 -11.51
CA ARG A 585 8.80 -20.21 -10.09
C ARG A 585 8.90 -18.70 -9.85
N HIS A 586 8.08 -18.22 -8.95
CA HIS A 586 8.11 -16.83 -8.52
C HIS A 586 9.21 -16.57 -7.49
N ASP A 587 9.50 -15.31 -7.24
CA ASP A 587 10.45 -14.88 -6.22
C ASP A 587 10.08 -15.31 -4.79
N SER A 588 8.80 -15.63 -4.55
CA SER A 588 8.29 -16.11 -3.27
C SER A 588 7.49 -17.41 -3.43
N ARG A 589 7.77 -18.38 -2.56
CA ARG A 589 7.02 -19.65 -2.46
C ARG A 589 5.55 -19.42 -2.14
N ARG A 590 5.25 -18.34 -1.45
CA ARG A 590 3.89 -17.91 -1.13
C ARG A 590 3.04 -17.68 -2.40
N ILE A 591 3.59 -17.03 -3.40
CA ILE A 591 2.92 -16.75 -4.67
C ILE A 591 2.66 -18.05 -5.44
N ASP A 592 3.63 -18.96 -5.46
CA ASP A 592 3.46 -20.31 -6.04
C ASP A 592 2.32 -21.07 -5.34
N ASN A 593 2.26 -21.00 -4.01
CA ASN A 593 1.18 -21.62 -3.23
C ASN A 593 -0.18 -20.99 -3.48
N GLN A 594 -0.25 -19.67 -3.69
CA GLN A 594 -1.49 -18.99 -4.09
C GLN A 594 -1.96 -19.43 -5.48
N LEU A 595 -1.03 -19.62 -6.42
CA LEU A 595 -1.35 -20.13 -7.75
C LEU A 595 -1.89 -21.57 -7.65
N ARG A 596 -1.21 -22.46 -6.94
CA ARG A 596 -1.67 -23.84 -6.66
C ARG A 596 -3.04 -23.87 -5.97
N GLY A 597 -3.25 -22.93 -5.02
CA GLY A 597 -4.50 -22.82 -4.25
C GLY A 597 -5.73 -22.43 -5.06
N ARG A 598 -5.59 -22.14 -6.35
CA ARG A 598 -6.72 -21.91 -7.25
C ARG A 598 -7.44 -23.19 -7.65
N ALA A 599 -6.79 -24.35 -7.55
CA ALA A 599 -7.37 -25.68 -7.78
C ALA A 599 -7.60 -26.44 -6.46
N GLY A 600 -8.49 -27.42 -6.46
CA GLY A 600 -8.74 -28.33 -5.34
C GLY A 600 -9.43 -27.67 -4.15
N ARG A 601 -10.40 -26.78 -4.40
CA ARG A 601 -11.16 -26.07 -3.36
C ARG A 601 -12.28 -26.94 -2.81
N GLN A 602 -12.54 -26.86 -1.49
CA GLN A 602 -13.63 -27.57 -0.81
C GLN A 602 -13.70 -29.09 -1.11
N GLY A 603 -12.52 -29.70 -1.29
CA GLY A 603 -12.40 -31.12 -1.59
C GLY A 603 -12.65 -31.51 -3.05
N ASP A 604 -12.79 -30.55 -3.97
CA ASP A 604 -12.82 -30.82 -5.40
C ASP A 604 -11.46 -31.39 -5.88
N PRO A 605 -11.41 -32.23 -6.91
CA PRO A 605 -10.16 -32.67 -7.53
C PRO A 605 -9.48 -31.52 -8.24
N GLY A 606 -8.20 -31.64 -8.45
CA GLY A 606 -7.37 -30.67 -9.18
C GLY A 606 -5.93 -31.17 -9.26
N GLU A 607 -5.19 -30.61 -10.21
CA GLU A 607 -3.78 -30.95 -10.41
C GLU A 607 -2.96 -29.68 -10.56
N THR A 608 -1.69 -29.73 -10.12
CA THR A 608 -0.78 -28.58 -10.31
C THR A 608 0.60 -29.07 -10.68
N ARG A 609 1.24 -28.40 -11.65
CA ARG A 609 2.62 -28.68 -12.03
C ARG A 609 3.34 -27.43 -12.49
N PHE A 610 4.61 -27.28 -12.13
CA PHE A 610 5.48 -26.23 -12.64
C PHE A 610 6.42 -26.77 -13.71
N TYR A 611 6.51 -26.03 -14.83
CA TYR A 611 7.40 -26.26 -15.95
C TYR A 611 8.46 -25.17 -15.96
N LEU A 612 9.71 -25.53 -15.75
CA LEU A 612 10.81 -24.62 -15.51
C LEU A 612 11.89 -24.76 -16.57
N SER A 613 12.69 -23.74 -16.76
CA SER A 613 13.88 -23.74 -17.58
C SER A 613 15.09 -23.26 -16.79
N LEU A 614 16.29 -23.73 -17.15
CA LEU A 614 17.54 -23.19 -16.57
C LEU A 614 17.80 -21.73 -17.01
N GLU A 615 17.13 -21.30 -18.07
CA GLU A 615 17.19 -19.92 -18.57
C GLU A 615 16.23 -18.98 -17.82
N ASP A 616 15.31 -19.51 -16.99
CA ASP A 616 14.40 -18.70 -16.16
C ASP A 616 15.20 -17.85 -15.17
N ASP A 617 14.81 -16.60 -14.98
CA ASP A 617 15.57 -15.61 -14.19
C ASP A 617 15.94 -16.09 -12.77
N LEU A 618 15.03 -16.75 -12.08
CA LEU A 618 15.30 -17.28 -10.73
C LEU A 618 16.46 -18.29 -10.74
N LEU A 619 16.46 -19.22 -11.70
CA LEU A 619 17.49 -20.24 -11.81
C LEU A 619 18.79 -19.68 -12.35
N ARG A 620 18.72 -18.76 -13.32
CA ARG A 620 19.89 -18.08 -13.91
C ARG A 620 20.62 -17.24 -12.87
N LEU A 621 19.91 -16.46 -12.08
CA LEU A 621 20.50 -15.50 -11.15
C LEU A 621 20.84 -16.11 -9.76
N PHE A 622 20.07 -17.08 -9.30
CA PHE A 622 20.19 -17.64 -7.94
C PHE A 622 20.46 -19.15 -7.90
N GLY A 623 20.27 -19.88 -9.01
CA GLY A 623 20.47 -21.33 -9.09
C GLY A 623 21.92 -21.79 -9.12
N GLY A 624 22.84 -20.89 -9.45
CA GLY A 624 24.28 -21.08 -9.48
C GLY A 624 24.81 -21.89 -10.65
N GLU A 625 26.00 -21.54 -11.12
CA GLU A 625 26.75 -22.20 -12.21
C GLU A 625 26.93 -23.72 -12.02
N ARG A 626 26.84 -24.20 -10.78
CA ARG A 626 26.98 -25.63 -10.46
C ARG A 626 25.91 -26.49 -11.12
N ILE A 627 24.68 -25.96 -11.27
CA ILE A 627 23.57 -26.71 -11.92
C ILE A 627 23.79 -26.70 -13.42
N THR A 628 24.14 -25.55 -14.01
CA THR A 628 24.44 -25.42 -15.45
C THR A 628 25.60 -26.32 -15.85
N ASN A 629 26.70 -26.28 -15.10
CA ASN A 629 27.88 -27.12 -15.34
C ASN A 629 27.59 -28.64 -15.17
N LEU A 630 26.69 -29.02 -14.26
CA LEU A 630 26.29 -30.41 -14.09
C LEU A 630 25.50 -30.89 -15.32
N MET A 631 24.65 -30.04 -15.86
CA MET A 631 23.79 -30.34 -17.01
C MET A 631 24.58 -30.46 -18.31
N ASP A 632 25.54 -29.57 -18.54
CA ASP A 632 26.40 -29.61 -19.72
C ASP A 632 27.25 -30.90 -19.73
N ARG A 633 27.63 -31.41 -18.57
CA ARG A 633 28.33 -32.72 -18.44
C ARG A 633 27.43 -33.91 -18.73
N MET A 634 26.11 -33.80 -18.54
CA MET A 634 25.16 -34.92 -18.71
C MET A 634 24.75 -35.12 -20.18
N ASN A 635 25.09 -34.21 -21.07
CA ASN A 635 24.82 -34.25 -22.53
C ASN A 635 23.37 -34.67 -22.86
N LEU A 636 22.39 -34.13 -22.13
CA LEU A 636 20.97 -34.41 -22.25
C LEU A 636 20.39 -33.68 -23.45
N ASP A 637 19.44 -34.33 -24.14
CA ASP A 637 18.66 -33.73 -25.21
C ASP A 637 17.79 -32.59 -24.65
N GLU A 638 17.61 -31.50 -25.40
CA GLU A 638 16.88 -30.30 -24.97
C GLU A 638 15.44 -30.59 -24.51
N ASP A 639 14.77 -31.53 -25.15
CA ASP A 639 13.38 -31.91 -24.87
C ASP A 639 13.25 -32.95 -23.74
N THR A 640 14.35 -33.42 -23.14
CA THR A 640 14.31 -34.40 -22.08
C THR A 640 13.98 -33.72 -20.74
N PRO A 641 12.85 -34.03 -20.10
CA PRO A 641 12.49 -33.48 -18.80
C PRO A 641 13.41 -34.03 -17.70
N ILE A 642 13.81 -33.15 -16.78
CA ILE A 642 14.65 -33.50 -15.66
C ILE A 642 13.80 -33.44 -14.40
N GLU A 643 13.51 -34.62 -13.86
CA GLU A 643 12.85 -34.75 -12.57
C GLU A 643 13.90 -35.22 -11.55
N ASN A 644 14.43 -34.30 -10.76
CA ASN A 644 15.41 -34.60 -9.74
C ASN A 644 15.12 -33.85 -8.44
N LYS A 645 14.97 -34.59 -7.36
CA LYS A 645 14.75 -34.02 -6.00
C LYS A 645 15.84 -33.04 -5.56
N MET A 646 17.07 -33.22 -6.00
CA MET A 646 18.16 -32.25 -5.70
C MET A 646 17.92 -30.92 -6.39
N LEU A 647 17.40 -30.93 -7.63
CA LEU A 647 17.10 -29.72 -8.39
C LEU A 647 15.92 -28.96 -7.75
N SER A 648 14.86 -29.67 -7.39
CA SER A 648 13.71 -29.07 -6.67
C SER A 648 14.18 -28.40 -5.36
N LYS A 649 15.08 -29.03 -4.62
CA LYS A 649 15.65 -28.47 -3.39
C LYS A 649 16.53 -27.23 -3.67
N SER A 650 17.26 -27.21 -4.78
CA SER A 650 18.07 -26.06 -5.18
C SER A 650 17.21 -24.88 -5.57
N ILE A 651 16.08 -25.10 -6.23
CA ILE A 651 15.08 -24.09 -6.56
C ILE A 651 14.48 -23.51 -5.29
N GLU A 652 14.07 -24.36 -4.35
CA GLU A 652 13.53 -23.93 -3.06
C GLU A 652 14.56 -23.10 -2.26
N ASN A 653 15.82 -23.48 -2.27
CA ASN A 653 16.90 -22.70 -1.64
C ASN A 653 17.09 -21.34 -2.34
N ALA A 654 17.00 -21.28 -3.66
CA ALA A 654 17.07 -20.05 -4.43
C ALA A 654 15.93 -19.09 -4.03
N GLN A 655 14.68 -19.60 -4.01
CA GLN A 655 13.54 -18.81 -3.54
C GLN A 655 13.72 -18.31 -2.10
N THR A 656 14.16 -19.18 -1.19
CA THR A 656 14.43 -18.79 0.22
C THR A 656 15.49 -17.69 0.30
N SER A 657 16.52 -17.73 -0.54
CA SER A 657 17.55 -16.68 -0.59
C SER A 657 16.96 -15.34 -1.06
N VAL A 658 16.08 -15.36 -2.07
CA VAL A 658 15.40 -14.17 -2.57
C VAL A 658 14.44 -13.62 -1.51
N GLU A 659 13.62 -14.48 -0.89
CA GLU A 659 12.71 -14.12 0.20
C GLU A 659 13.46 -13.45 1.36
N SER A 660 14.56 -14.04 1.82
CA SER A 660 15.39 -13.49 2.90
C SER A 660 15.99 -12.13 2.54
N ARG A 661 16.48 -11.97 1.30
CA ARG A 661 17.00 -10.68 0.82
C ARG A 661 15.90 -9.60 0.77
N ASN A 662 14.74 -9.95 0.26
CA ASN A 662 13.60 -9.05 0.19
C ASN A 662 13.13 -8.64 1.60
N PHE A 663 13.07 -9.59 2.54
CA PHE A 663 12.77 -9.32 3.95
C PHE A 663 13.79 -8.36 4.58
N GLN A 664 15.09 -8.62 4.39
CA GLN A 664 16.14 -7.72 4.91
C GLN A 664 16.04 -6.31 4.32
N SER A 665 15.72 -6.19 3.04
CA SER A 665 15.52 -4.89 2.39
C SER A 665 14.32 -4.15 2.98
N ARG A 666 13.17 -4.83 3.19
CA ARG A 666 11.99 -4.24 3.85
C ARG A 666 12.28 -3.85 5.30
N LYS A 667 12.97 -4.71 6.04
CA LYS A 667 13.37 -4.44 7.42
C LYS A 667 14.27 -3.22 7.53
N ALA A 668 15.29 -3.12 6.66
CA ALA A 668 16.16 -1.95 6.63
C ALA A 668 15.38 -0.67 6.30
N THR A 669 14.43 -0.74 5.35
CA THR A 669 13.57 0.40 5.02
C THR A 669 12.71 0.82 6.23
N LEU A 670 12.16 -0.14 6.96
CA LEU A 670 11.39 0.11 8.17
C LEU A 670 12.24 0.74 9.28
N GLU A 671 13.46 0.25 9.49
CA GLU A 671 14.37 0.80 10.51
C GLU A 671 14.68 2.29 10.29
N TYR A 672 14.79 2.74 9.03
CA TYR A 672 14.89 4.16 8.69
C TYR A 672 13.56 4.90 8.91
N ASP A 673 12.43 4.30 8.50
CA ASP A 673 11.12 4.94 8.64
C ASP A 673 10.64 5.00 10.11
N ASP A 674 11.08 4.08 10.97
CA ASP A 674 10.77 4.11 12.41
C ASP A 674 11.31 5.39 13.09
N VAL A 675 12.44 5.93 12.62
CA VAL A 675 12.95 7.22 13.11
C VAL A 675 11.99 8.34 12.71
N MET A 676 11.62 8.39 11.43
CA MET A 676 10.63 9.35 10.93
C MET A 676 9.27 9.18 11.61
N ASN A 677 8.88 7.94 11.92
CA ASN A 677 7.59 7.68 12.57
C ASN A 677 7.51 8.27 13.98
N LYS A 678 8.58 8.16 14.76
CA LYS A 678 8.65 8.79 16.09
C LYS A 678 8.53 10.33 16.01
N GLN A 679 9.22 10.94 15.06
CA GLN A 679 9.13 12.36 14.81
C GLN A 679 7.71 12.76 14.34
N ARG A 680 7.12 11.97 13.46
CA ARG A 680 5.73 12.14 12.97
C ARG A 680 4.72 12.10 14.13
N GLU A 681 4.83 11.12 15.03
CA GLU A 681 3.96 10.99 16.20
C GLU A 681 4.01 12.23 17.09
N ILE A 682 5.19 12.82 17.30
CA ILE A 682 5.37 14.05 18.08
C ILE A 682 4.68 15.23 17.37
N ILE A 683 4.98 15.45 16.09
CA ILE A 683 4.44 16.59 15.33
C ILE A 683 2.92 16.46 15.17
N TYR A 684 2.41 15.30 14.81
CA TYR A 684 0.97 15.08 14.63
C TYR A 684 0.22 15.12 15.96
N GLY A 685 0.85 14.66 17.06
CA GLY A 685 0.31 14.80 18.40
C GLY A 685 0.17 16.25 18.85
N GLN A 686 1.17 17.07 18.60
CA GLN A 686 1.12 18.52 18.87
C GLN A 686 0.06 19.21 18.00
N ARG A 687 0.04 18.89 16.70
CA ARG A 687 -0.94 19.43 15.74
C ARG A 687 -2.37 19.10 16.14
N LYS A 688 -2.64 17.88 16.59
CA LYS A 688 -3.94 17.45 17.10
C LYS A 688 -4.39 18.27 18.32
N GLN A 689 -3.49 18.54 19.27
CA GLN A 689 -3.82 19.37 20.44
C GLN A 689 -4.28 20.78 20.03
N VAL A 690 -3.66 21.35 18.96
CA VAL A 690 -4.07 22.65 18.42
C VAL A 690 -5.46 22.56 17.78
N LEU A 691 -5.74 21.50 17.02
CA LEU A 691 -7.04 21.26 16.38
C LEU A 691 -8.17 21.02 17.38
N ASP A 692 -7.88 20.31 18.49
CA ASP A 692 -8.84 20.04 19.59
C ASP A 692 -9.18 21.30 20.39
N GLY A 693 -8.63 22.45 20.06
CA GLY A 693 -8.98 23.76 20.65
C GLY A 693 -8.32 24.03 22.00
N ARG A 694 -7.23 23.33 22.34
CA ARG A 694 -6.47 23.60 23.56
C ARG A 694 -6.03 25.06 23.60
N ASN A 695 -6.07 25.65 24.82
CA ASN A 695 -5.51 26.99 25.03
C ASN A 695 -3.98 26.93 24.86
N LEU A 696 -3.45 27.70 23.91
CA LEU A 696 -2.03 27.68 23.53
C LEU A 696 -1.22 28.71 24.27
N LYS A 697 -1.84 29.61 25.06
CA LYS A 697 -1.16 30.72 25.73
C LYS A 697 0.08 30.26 26.51
N ASP A 698 -0.07 29.23 27.34
CA ASP A 698 1.03 28.67 28.12
C ASP A 698 2.12 28.06 27.26
N THR A 699 1.74 27.42 26.15
CA THR A 699 2.68 26.87 25.18
C THR A 699 3.46 27.96 24.49
N ILE A 700 2.80 29.04 24.07
CA ILE A 700 3.47 30.22 23.46
C ILE A 700 4.40 30.88 24.46
N PHE A 701 3.99 31.01 25.73
CA PHE A 701 4.86 31.54 26.77
C PHE A 701 6.10 30.68 27.02
N GLY A 702 5.93 29.34 26.95
CA GLY A 702 7.07 28.42 26.98
C GLY A 702 8.02 28.62 25.79
N MET A 703 7.49 28.82 24.57
CA MET A 703 8.30 29.10 23.38
C MET A 703 9.06 30.46 23.51
N ILE A 704 8.39 31.52 24.01
CA ILE A 704 9.01 32.81 24.26
C ILE A 704 10.18 32.69 25.26
N ARG A 705 9.93 31.97 26.36
CA ARG A 705 10.95 31.74 27.39
C ARG A 705 12.15 30.97 26.84
N SER A 706 11.88 29.90 26.10
CA SER A 706 12.90 29.06 25.46
C SER A 706 13.76 29.88 24.47
N GLY A 707 13.12 30.66 23.59
CA GLY A 707 13.82 31.51 22.61
C GLY A 707 14.68 32.56 23.28
N ILE A 708 14.21 33.23 24.35
CA ILE A 708 14.98 34.20 25.13
C ILE A 708 16.15 33.50 25.85
N SER A 709 15.91 32.39 26.53
CA SER A 709 16.96 31.63 27.22
C SER A 709 18.05 31.16 26.26
N ASN A 710 17.70 30.68 25.08
CA ASN A 710 18.65 30.29 24.04
C ASN A 710 19.52 31.47 23.60
N GLN A 711 18.94 32.67 23.43
CA GLN A 711 19.68 33.87 23.06
C GLN A 711 20.63 34.31 24.18
N VAL A 712 20.20 34.24 25.44
CA VAL A 712 21.05 34.55 26.60
C VAL A 712 22.22 33.58 26.71
N THR A 713 21.94 32.28 26.60
CA THR A 713 22.98 31.23 26.68
C THR A 713 24.00 31.32 25.52
N LEU A 714 23.53 31.63 24.30
CA LEU A 714 24.40 31.76 23.11
C LEU A 714 25.48 32.82 23.28
N HIS A 715 25.15 33.91 23.97
CA HIS A 715 26.04 35.05 24.18
C HIS A 715 26.74 35.03 25.56
N SER A 716 26.44 34.02 26.39
CA SER A 716 27.15 33.78 27.64
C SER A 716 28.53 33.18 27.40
N GLY A 717 29.56 33.80 27.92
CA GLY A 717 30.91 33.27 27.83
C GLY A 717 31.18 32.06 28.75
N GLU A 718 32.41 31.54 28.72
CA GLU A 718 32.85 30.47 29.64
C GLU A 718 32.59 30.90 31.10
N HIS A 719 31.78 30.19 31.83
CA HIS A 719 31.29 30.39 33.20
C HIS A 719 30.02 31.25 33.36
N GLY A 720 29.17 31.40 32.30
CA GLY A 720 27.87 32.05 32.41
C GLY A 720 27.96 33.57 32.69
N LYS A 721 29.03 34.21 32.30
CA LYS A 721 29.21 35.68 32.44
C LYS A 721 29.01 36.35 31.10
N LEU A 722 28.10 37.29 31.11
CA LEU A 722 27.83 38.18 30.00
C LEU A 722 28.69 39.45 30.12
N ASP A 723 29.22 39.92 29.01
CA ASP A 723 29.83 41.25 28.90
C ASP A 723 28.83 42.26 28.31
N GLU A 724 29.16 43.52 28.32
CA GLU A 724 28.29 44.56 27.79
C GLU A 724 28.04 44.44 26.30
N ASP A 725 28.96 43.85 25.54
CA ASP A 725 28.80 43.67 24.09
C ASP A 725 27.87 42.51 23.81
N GLY A 726 27.97 41.39 24.51
CA GLY A 726 27.01 40.25 24.44
C GLY A 726 25.60 40.70 24.83
N VAL A 727 25.43 41.51 25.85
CA VAL A 727 24.12 42.10 26.21
C VAL A 727 23.55 42.97 25.10
N ARG A 728 24.39 43.80 24.43
CA ARG A 728 23.94 44.60 23.30
C ARG A 728 23.52 43.75 22.12
N GLU A 729 24.18 42.62 21.86
CA GLU A 729 23.77 41.67 20.81
C GLU A 729 22.45 41.01 21.17
N ILE A 730 22.27 40.55 22.41
CA ILE A 730 20.99 40.02 22.90
C ILE A 730 19.87 41.02 22.73
N LEU A 731 20.04 42.26 23.22
CA LEU A 731 19.07 43.34 23.06
C LEU A 731 18.78 43.62 21.58
N GLY A 732 19.81 43.63 20.73
CA GLY A 732 19.65 43.81 19.28
C GLY A 732 18.82 42.70 18.62
N SER A 733 18.88 41.47 19.11
CA SER A 733 18.09 40.32 18.63
C SER A 733 16.66 40.32 19.18
N LEU A 734 16.45 40.68 20.42
CA LEU A 734 15.16 40.65 21.10
C LEU A 734 14.31 41.90 20.89
N GLU A 735 14.94 43.09 20.84
CA GLU A 735 14.22 44.36 20.61
C GLU A 735 13.67 44.46 19.19
N GLY A 736 12.40 44.82 19.08
CA GLY A 736 11.66 44.87 17.81
C GLY A 736 11.07 43.55 17.38
N MET A 737 11.52 42.42 17.96
CA MET A 737 10.96 41.09 17.75
C MET A 737 10.02 40.68 18.90
N TYR A 738 10.53 40.64 20.15
CA TYR A 738 9.76 40.23 21.33
C TYR A 738 9.13 41.39 22.07
N PHE A 739 9.78 42.52 22.09
CA PHE A 739 9.28 43.73 22.73
C PHE A 739 9.81 44.99 22.03
N PRO A 740 9.13 46.18 22.20
CA PRO A 740 9.55 47.44 21.61
C PRO A 740 10.91 47.91 22.13
N ARG A 741 11.66 48.62 21.29
CA ARG A 741 12.94 49.23 21.68
C ARG A 741 12.77 50.20 22.87
N GLY A 742 13.67 50.10 23.85
CA GLY A 742 13.65 50.89 25.03
C GLY A 742 12.60 50.52 26.05
N MET A 743 12.04 49.33 25.99
CA MET A 743 11.11 48.81 26.99
C MET A 743 11.82 48.32 28.25
N VAL A 744 13.02 47.80 28.10
CA VAL A 744 13.93 47.47 29.19
C VAL A 744 14.67 48.76 29.57
N ALA A 745 14.55 49.18 30.82
CA ALA A 745 15.05 50.45 31.28
C ALA A 745 16.52 50.39 31.77
N GLU A 746 16.99 49.18 32.09
CA GLU A 746 18.33 48.92 32.62
C GLU A 746 19.40 49.16 31.56
N THR A 747 20.54 49.65 31.95
CA THR A 747 21.69 49.86 31.09
C THR A 747 22.41 48.55 30.78
N PRO A 748 23.12 48.44 29.62
CA PRO A 748 23.89 47.24 29.31
C PRO A 748 24.87 46.80 30.39
N ALA A 749 25.43 47.73 31.15
CA ALA A 749 26.31 47.44 32.25
C ALA A 749 25.59 46.83 33.48
N GLU A 750 24.37 47.28 33.75
CA GLU A 750 23.49 46.68 34.82
C GLU A 750 23.02 45.30 34.42
N LEU A 751 22.63 45.10 33.17
CA LEU A 751 22.20 43.80 32.62
C LEU A 751 23.36 42.78 32.62
N ALA A 752 24.59 43.20 32.28
CA ALA A 752 25.77 42.34 32.30
C ALA A 752 26.16 41.87 33.72
N ALA A 753 25.69 42.58 34.75
CA ALA A 753 25.89 42.19 36.15
C ALA A 753 24.88 41.17 36.66
N MET A 754 23.78 40.94 35.93
CA MET A 754 22.74 39.95 36.27
C MET A 754 23.15 38.54 35.86
N GLY A 755 22.60 37.54 36.53
CA GLY A 755 22.74 36.13 36.12
C GLY A 755 21.85 35.78 34.91
N GLU A 756 22.18 34.69 34.19
CA GLU A 756 21.42 34.24 33.03
C GLU A 756 19.93 34.05 33.32
N ASP A 757 19.59 33.46 34.46
CA ASP A 757 18.20 33.28 34.89
C ASP A 757 17.47 34.60 35.13
N GLU A 758 18.11 35.56 35.78
CA GLU A 758 17.57 36.89 36.06
C GLU A 758 17.32 37.68 34.77
N LEU A 759 18.26 37.61 33.83
CA LEU A 759 18.11 38.23 32.51
C LEU A 759 16.98 37.60 31.71
N THR A 760 16.93 36.29 31.71
CA THR A 760 15.87 35.52 31.03
C THR A 760 14.50 35.89 31.57
N GLU A 761 14.35 36.02 32.90
CA GLU A 761 13.09 36.43 33.52
C GLU A 761 12.74 37.90 33.22
N LEU A 762 13.71 38.79 33.20
CA LEU A 762 13.49 40.20 32.86
C LEU A 762 12.97 40.36 31.43
N PHE A 763 13.66 39.76 30.46
CA PHE A 763 13.28 39.82 29.06
C PHE A 763 11.95 39.07 28.80
N PHE A 764 11.74 37.94 29.47
CA PHE A 764 10.48 37.23 29.42
C PHE A 764 9.29 38.06 29.89
N ASN A 765 9.42 38.75 31.03
CA ASN A 765 8.37 39.64 31.56
C ASN A 765 8.07 40.82 30.60
N ALA A 766 9.09 41.36 29.93
CA ALA A 766 8.92 42.38 28.89
C ALA A 766 8.16 41.84 27.69
N ALA A 767 8.52 40.63 27.24
CA ALA A 767 7.83 39.97 26.14
C ALA A 767 6.36 39.63 26.51
N VAL A 768 6.09 39.10 27.71
CA VAL A 768 4.73 38.82 28.20
C VAL A 768 3.90 40.10 28.25
N THR A 769 4.44 41.19 28.75
CA THR A 769 3.74 42.50 28.79
C THR A 769 3.38 42.95 27.36
N THR A 770 4.26 42.77 26.40
CA THR A 770 4.02 43.13 25.00
C THR A 770 2.94 42.25 24.39
N TYR A 771 2.98 40.96 24.69
CA TYR A 771 1.97 39.97 24.24
C TYR A 771 0.58 40.35 24.81
N GLU A 772 0.47 40.64 26.12
CA GLU A 772 -0.78 40.99 26.79
C GLU A 772 -1.38 42.27 26.23
N ARG A 773 -0.56 43.32 26.00
CA ARG A 773 -1.02 44.53 25.31
C ARG A 773 -1.57 44.23 23.90
N LYS A 774 -0.96 43.29 23.18
CA LYS A 774 -1.47 42.87 21.88
C LYS A 774 -2.80 42.11 22.02
N GLU A 775 -2.92 41.23 22.99
CA GLU A 775 -4.15 40.48 23.27
C GLU A 775 -5.30 41.44 23.63
N GLU A 776 -5.04 42.48 24.46
CA GLU A 776 -6.03 43.54 24.78
C GLU A 776 -6.47 44.31 23.53
N ALA A 777 -5.55 44.63 22.62
CA ALA A 777 -5.85 45.37 21.38
C ALA A 777 -6.69 44.61 20.38
N VAL A 778 -6.53 43.27 20.25
CA VAL A 778 -7.23 42.45 19.25
C VAL A 778 -8.34 41.62 19.84
N THR A 779 -8.48 41.51 21.13
CA THR A 779 -9.35 40.64 21.94
C THR A 779 -8.85 39.20 22.09
N SER A 780 -9.14 38.57 23.21
CA SER A 780 -8.66 37.21 23.53
C SER A 780 -9.10 36.12 22.55
N PRO A 781 -10.38 36.06 22.07
CA PRO A 781 -10.75 35.06 21.06
C PRO A 781 -9.97 35.16 19.75
N ILE A 782 -9.75 36.36 19.24
CA ILE A 782 -8.97 36.60 18.01
C ILE A 782 -7.51 36.23 18.24
N MET A 783 -6.96 36.54 19.40
CA MET A 783 -5.59 36.15 19.75
C MET A 783 -5.42 34.62 19.81
N ARG A 784 -6.37 33.87 20.39
CA ARG A 784 -6.36 32.42 20.40
C ARG A 784 -6.39 31.83 18.99
N GLU A 785 -7.21 32.39 18.08
CA GLU A 785 -7.26 31.90 16.71
C GLU A 785 -5.96 32.28 15.94
N LEU A 786 -5.38 33.46 16.16
CA LEU A 786 -4.09 33.83 15.58
C LEU A 786 -2.99 32.83 15.97
N GLU A 787 -2.91 32.46 17.24
CA GLU A 787 -1.93 31.47 17.72
C GLU A 787 -2.09 30.14 17.00
N ARG A 788 -3.34 29.66 16.82
CA ARG A 788 -3.63 28.41 16.09
C ARG A 788 -3.21 28.50 14.63
N VAL A 789 -3.62 29.58 13.95
CA VAL A 789 -3.30 29.79 12.52
C VAL A 789 -1.79 29.84 12.30
N VAL A 790 -1.09 30.61 13.14
CA VAL A 790 0.36 30.75 13.02
C VAL A 790 1.08 29.44 13.31
N LEU A 791 0.73 28.78 14.42
CA LEU A 791 1.39 27.54 14.82
C LEU A 791 1.17 26.41 13.79
N LEU A 792 -0.08 26.21 13.33
CA LEU A 792 -0.37 25.20 12.30
C LEU A 792 0.43 25.46 11.02
N ARG A 793 0.46 26.71 10.57
CA ARG A 793 1.16 27.08 9.33
C ARG A 793 2.67 26.87 9.44
N VAL A 794 3.27 27.32 10.54
CA VAL A 794 4.71 27.17 10.78
C VAL A 794 5.08 25.69 10.89
N VAL A 795 4.32 24.91 11.67
CA VAL A 795 4.56 23.47 11.80
C VAL A 795 4.47 22.78 10.45
N ASP A 796 3.46 23.09 9.63
CA ASP A 796 3.29 22.46 8.31
C ASP A 796 4.45 22.85 7.35
N GLU A 797 4.87 24.13 7.33
CA GLU A 797 6.00 24.60 6.52
C GLU A 797 7.29 23.84 6.86
N TYR A 798 7.69 23.85 8.12
CA TYR A 798 8.95 23.23 8.57
C TYR A 798 8.92 21.69 8.51
N TRP A 799 7.78 21.09 8.80
CA TRP A 799 7.64 19.63 8.73
C TRP A 799 7.78 19.11 7.30
N MET A 800 7.18 19.79 6.31
CA MET A 800 7.33 19.41 4.90
C MET A 800 8.78 19.56 4.42
N ASP A 801 9.48 20.62 4.84
CA ASP A 801 10.90 20.78 4.51
C ASP A 801 11.78 19.73 5.20
N HIS A 802 11.43 19.36 6.43
CA HIS A 802 12.13 18.31 7.17
C HIS A 802 11.97 16.93 6.54
N ILE A 803 10.77 16.57 6.03
CA ILE A 803 10.57 15.31 5.31
C ILE A 803 11.52 15.21 4.11
N ASP A 804 11.65 16.28 3.33
CA ASP A 804 12.55 16.32 2.16
C ASP A 804 14.03 16.23 2.61
N ALA A 805 14.44 16.98 3.64
CA ALA A 805 15.79 16.93 4.19
C ALA A 805 16.17 15.54 4.75
N MET A 806 15.23 14.87 5.42
CA MET A 806 15.41 13.49 5.90
C MET A 806 15.54 12.48 4.77
N GLN A 807 14.87 12.70 3.65
CA GLN A 807 15.01 11.87 2.47
C GLN A 807 16.40 12.03 1.84
N GLU A 808 16.92 13.27 1.77
CA GLU A 808 18.29 13.54 1.32
C GLU A 808 19.34 12.93 2.25
N LEU A 809 19.16 13.06 3.57
CA LEU A 809 20.01 12.41 4.56
C LEU A 809 20.07 10.89 4.36
N ARG A 810 18.92 10.23 4.14
CA ARG A 810 18.83 8.79 3.92
C ARG A 810 19.61 8.32 2.70
N GLN A 811 19.67 9.12 1.63
CA GLN A 811 20.44 8.80 0.43
C GLN A 811 21.95 8.91 0.70
N GLY A 812 22.39 9.98 1.38
CA GLY A 812 23.80 10.24 1.66
C GLY A 812 24.41 9.34 2.75
N ILE A 813 23.61 8.94 3.75
CA ILE A 813 24.12 8.27 4.94
C ILE A 813 24.75 6.91 4.67
N ARG A 814 24.35 6.22 3.59
CA ARG A 814 24.91 4.92 3.18
C ARG A 814 26.41 4.98 2.91
N LEU A 815 26.92 6.12 2.49
CA LEU A 815 28.36 6.31 2.27
C LEU A 815 29.19 6.22 3.56
N ARG A 816 28.56 6.39 4.73
CA ARG A 816 29.22 6.23 6.03
C ARG A 816 29.70 4.79 6.29
N ALA A 817 29.10 3.79 5.60
CA ALA A 817 29.54 2.42 5.67
C ALA A 817 31.01 2.22 5.25
N TYR A 818 31.51 3.01 4.31
CA TYR A 818 32.92 3.00 3.89
C TYR A 818 33.87 3.45 5.02
N ALA A 819 33.38 4.26 5.95
CA ALA A 819 34.13 4.70 7.12
C ALA A 819 33.95 3.75 8.32
N GLN A 820 33.40 2.55 8.13
CA GLN A 820 33.10 1.55 9.17
C GLN A 820 32.10 2.04 10.23
N VAL A 821 31.31 3.05 9.94
CA VAL A 821 30.22 3.54 10.80
C VAL A 821 28.93 2.85 10.35
N ASN A 822 28.16 2.35 11.33
CA ASN A 822 26.84 1.79 11.03
C ASN A 822 25.92 2.90 10.48
N PRO A 823 25.44 2.80 9.23
CA PRO A 823 24.63 3.86 8.62
C PRO A 823 23.33 4.18 9.39
N ILE A 824 22.72 3.16 10.03
CA ILE A 824 21.47 3.35 10.80
C ILE A 824 21.72 4.16 12.07
N ASP A 825 22.82 3.89 12.76
CA ASP A 825 23.17 4.62 13.99
C ASP A 825 23.55 6.07 13.67
N ALA A 826 24.30 6.29 12.58
CA ALA A 826 24.60 7.62 12.09
C ALA A 826 23.32 8.36 11.70
N TYR A 827 22.40 7.69 10.98
CA TYR A 827 21.10 8.28 10.61
C TYR A 827 20.27 8.68 11.83
N LYS A 828 20.20 7.83 12.86
CA LYS A 828 19.49 8.15 14.11
C LYS A 828 20.05 9.39 14.80
N LYS A 829 21.37 9.52 14.82
CA LYS A 829 22.03 10.66 15.46
C LYS A 829 21.80 11.96 14.67
N GLU A 830 22.14 11.97 13.37
CA GLU A 830 22.01 13.15 12.51
C GLU A 830 20.53 13.57 12.37
N SER A 831 19.60 12.61 12.30
CA SER A 831 18.16 12.89 12.26
C SER A 831 17.63 13.51 13.55
N LEU A 832 18.18 13.15 14.72
CA LEU A 832 17.80 13.77 15.98
C LEU A 832 18.25 15.23 16.03
N GLU A 833 19.49 15.50 15.65
CA GLU A 833 20.04 16.86 15.57
C GLU A 833 19.18 17.73 14.64
N MET A 834 18.89 17.27 13.43
CA MET A 834 18.03 17.98 12.48
C MET A 834 16.59 18.20 13.02
N PHE A 835 16.05 17.25 13.76
CA PHE A 835 14.70 17.37 14.34
C PHE A 835 14.67 18.40 15.48
N GLU A 836 15.69 18.42 16.35
CA GLU A 836 15.83 19.41 17.42
C GLU A 836 15.99 20.83 16.84
N GLU A 837 16.80 20.99 15.79
CA GLU A 837 16.94 22.26 15.06
C GLU A 837 15.60 22.70 14.47
N MET A 838 14.84 21.80 13.84
CA MET A 838 13.51 22.10 13.29
C MET A 838 12.55 22.54 14.40
N ILE A 839 12.50 21.86 15.56
CA ILE A 839 11.63 22.24 16.68
C ILE A 839 11.98 23.62 17.19
N SER A 840 13.28 23.93 17.34
CA SER A 840 13.75 25.27 17.75
C SER A 840 13.31 26.31 16.72
N ALA A 841 13.50 26.05 15.44
CA ALA A 841 13.09 26.96 14.36
C ALA A 841 11.56 27.18 14.33
N ILE A 842 10.75 26.15 14.59
CA ILE A 842 9.29 26.27 14.71
C ILE A 842 8.92 27.19 15.87
N GLN A 843 9.59 27.07 17.03
CA GLN A 843 9.34 27.90 18.18
C GLN A 843 9.66 29.38 17.89
N ASP A 844 10.85 29.65 17.38
CA ASP A 844 11.31 31.01 17.05
C ASP A 844 10.44 31.67 15.98
N GLU A 845 10.12 30.95 14.92
CA GLU A 845 9.30 31.48 13.84
C GLU A 845 7.85 31.72 14.27
N THR A 846 7.30 30.83 15.11
CA THR A 846 5.94 30.98 15.67
C THR A 846 5.87 32.25 16.50
N VAL A 847 6.82 32.47 17.41
CA VAL A 847 6.89 33.67 18.24
C VAL A 847 7.07 34.91 17.36
N ARG A 848 8.01 34.88 16.41
CA ARG A 848 8.25 35.99 15.48
C ARG A 848 6.98 36.39 14.72
N ARG A 849 6.24 35.43 14.16
CA ARG A 849 4.99 35.70 13.43
C ARG A 849 3.88 36.19 14.33
N ILE A 850 3.75 35.68 15.55
CA ILE A 850 2.76 36.15 16.52
C ILE A 850 3.02 37.62 16.87
N PHE A 851 4.26 38.01 17.14
CA PHE A 851 4.58 39.38 17.49
C PHE A 851 4.49 40.36 16.30
N SER A 852 4.92 39.94 15.09
CA SER A 852 4.90 40.78 13.89
C SER A 852 3.52 40.94 13.23
N ALA A 853 2.58 40.02 13.48
CA ALA A 853 1.25 40.08 12.87
C ALA A 853 0.49 41.36 13.22
N ARG A 854 -0.01 42.06 12.20
CA ARG A 854 -0.88 43.25 12.35
C ARG A 854 -2.27 42.90 11.91
N ILE A 855 -3.20 42.75 12.84
CA ILE A 855 -4.58 42.37 12.59
C ILE A 855 -5.44 43.63 12.61
N LYS A 856 -6.18 43.89 11.53
CA LYS A 856 -7.14 44.99 11.41
C LYS A 856 -8.59 44.54 11.60
N SER A 857 -8.88 43.24 11.30
CA SER A 857 -10.21 42.69 11.45
C SER A 857 -10.12 41.16 11.67
N GLU A 858 -11.19 40.59 12.26
CA GLU A 858 -11.34 39.12 12.45
C GLU A 858 -11.28 38.37 11.13
N ALA A 859 -11.77 38.96 10.03
CA ALA A 859 -11.78 38.36 8.69
C ALA A 859 -10.36 38.17 8.11
N GLU A 860 -9.31 38.77 8.68
CA GLU A 860 -7.92 38.63 8.23
C GLU A 860 -7.25 37.38 8.84
N VAL A 861 -7.80 36.82 9.93
CA VAL A 861 -7.26 35.64 10.58
C VAL A 861 -7.92 34.39 9.98
N LYS A 862 -7.35 33.89 8.89
CA LYS A 862 -7.84 32.70 8.20
C LYS A 862 -6.79 31.61 8.21
N ARG A 863 -7.26 30.35 8.37
CA ARG A 863 -6.43 29.17 8.20
C ARG A 863 -6.31 28.90 6.71
N GLU A 864 -5.10 28.87 6.18
CA GLU A 864 -4.79 28.55 4.79
C GLU A 864 -3.80 27.41 4.73
N ARG A 865 -4.01 26.49 3.79
CA ARG A 865 -3.07 25.38 3.56
C ARG A 865 -1.78 25.92 2.97
N VAL A 866 -0.64 25.46 3.47
CA VAL A 866 0.69 25.80 2.97
C VAL A 866 0.89 25.29 1.54
N ALA A 867 0.33 24.12 1.25
CA ALA A 867 0.33 23.55 -0.09
C ALA A 867 -0.95 22.75 -0.31
N GLU A 868 -1.51 22.80 -1.53
CA GLU A 868 -2.61 21.94 -1.92
C GLU A 868 -2.04 20.62 -2.44
N GLY A 869 -2.51 19.50 -1.88
CA GLY A 869 -2.20 18.18 -2.40
C GLY A 869 -2.84 18.00 -3.78
N ILE A 870 -2.01 17.73 -4.80
CA ILE A 870 -2.49 17.59 -6.19
C ILE A 870 -2.75 16.14 -6.52
N VAL A 871 -2.08 15.23 -5.84
CA VAL A 871 -2.22 13.80 -6.09
C VAL A 871 -2.11 13.04 -4.78
N ALA A 872 -3.23 12.50 -4.30
CA ALA A 872 -3.17 11.31 -3.45
C ALA A 872 -2.85 10.15 -4.40
N THR A 873 -1.62 9.65 -4.38
CA THR A 873 -1.23 8.53 -5.24
C THR A 873 -1.78 7.24 -4.65
N THR A 874 -2.89 6.78 -5.18
CA THR A 874 -3.48 5.50 -4.82
C THR A 874 -2.97 4.39 -5.72
N ALA A 875 -2.61 3.28 -5.12
CA ALA A 875 -2.51 2.01 -5.81
C ALA A 875 -3.90 1.36 -5.81
N GLY A 876 -4.68 1.70 -6.72
CA GLY A 876 -5.98 1.09 -6.86
C GLY A 876 -6.58 1.55 -8.18
N ASP A 877 -7.29 0.69 -8.84
CA ASP A 877 -8.05 0.91 -10.04
C ASP A 877 -8.75 2.29 -10.04
N GLY A 878 -7.96 3.32 -10.29
CA GLY A 878 -8.40 4.71 -10.35
C GLY A 878 -8.56 5.11 -11.79
N SER A 879 -9.64 4.69 -12.43
CA SER A 879 -10.16 5.45 -13.56
C SER A 879 -10.56 6.83 -13.02
N VAL A 880 -9.62 7.77 -12.98
CA VAL A 880 -9.98 9.18 -12.93
C VAL A 880 -10.76 9.42 -14.24
N LYS A 881 -12.08 9.34 -14.16
CA LYS A 881 -12.93 9.96 -15.17
C LYS A 881 -12.59 11.45 -15.10
N LYS A 882 -11.63 11.88 -15.92
CA LYS A 882 -11.54 13.29 -16.31
C LYS A 882 -12.96 13.64 -16.70
N GLN A 883 -13.62 14.51 -15.94
CA GLN A 883 -14.88 15.10 -16.41
C GLN A 883 -14.62 15.51 -17.85
N PRO A 884 -15.40 15.04 -18.83
CA PRO A 884 -15.15 15.40 -20.21
C PRO A 884 -15.20 16.91 -20.23
N ARG A 885 -14.07 17.58 -20.47
CA ARG A 885 -14.10 18.99 -20.88
C ARG A 885 -15.12 18.99 -21.99
N LYS A 886 -16.27 19.66 -21.77
CA LYS A 886 -17.22 19.96 -22.84
C LYS A 886 -16.43 20.78 -23.85
N VAL A 887 -15.76 20.09 -24.76
CA VAL A 887 -15.22 20.70 -25.97
C VAL A 887 -16.50 21.12 -26.70
N GLN A 888 -16.80 22.43 -26.66
CA GLN A 888 -17.80 22.97 -27.53
C GLN A 888 -17.42 22.50 -28.94
N LYS A 889 -18.16 21.56 -29.50
CA LYS A 889 -18.00 21.15 -30.89
C LYS A 889 -18.25 22.37 -31.76
N ILE A 890 -17.17 23.01 -32.19
CA ILE A 890 -17.23 24.14 -33.12
C ILE A 890 -17.71 23.56 -34.45
N GLY A 891 -18.86 24.00 -34.88
CA GLY A 891 -19.42 23.61 -36.17
C GLY A 891 -18.53 24.09 -37.33
N ARG A 892 -18.47 23.35 -38.43
CA ARG A 892 -17.64 23.71 -39.61
C ARG A 892 -17.88 25.14 -40.08
N ASN A 893 -19.08 25.72 -39.85
CA ASN A 893 -19.47 27.06 -40.27
C ASN A 893 -19.34 28.13 -39.18
N ASP A 894 -18.99 27.77 -37.94
CA ASP A 894 -18.85 28.72 -36.84
C ASP A 894 -17.58 29.60 -36.98
N PRO A 895 -17.53 30.76 -36.37
CA PRO A 895 -16.34 31.61 -36.35
C PRO A 895 -15.14 30.85 -35.76
N CYS A 896 -13.97 30.96 -36.38
CA CYS A 896 -12.80 30.27 -35.89
C CYS A 896 -12.33 30.85 -34.55
N PRO A 897 -12.05 29.98 -33.53
CA PRO A 897 -11.65 30.44 -32.18
C PRO A 897 -10.28 31.15 -32.17
N CYS A 898 -9.48 31.07 -33.25
CA CYS A 898 -8.20 31.79 -33.36
C CYS A 898 -8.34 33.30 -33.56
N GLY A 899 -9.60 33.86 -33.61
CA GLY A 899 -9.84 35.28 -33.79
C GLY A 899 -9.63 35.80 -35.20
N SER A 900 -9.45 34.95 -36.22
CA SER A 900 -9.21 35.33 -37.61
C SER A 900 -10.45 35.89 -38.35
N GLY A 901 -11.62 35.87 -37.76
CA GLY A 901 -12.89 36.27 -38.38
C GLY A 901 -13.39 35.31 -39.49
N LYS A 902 -12.64 34.25 -39.83
CA LYS A 902 -13.01 33.25 -40.85
C LYS A 902 -13.80 32.09 -40.21
N LYS A 903 -14.61 31.41 -41.05
CA LYS A 903 -15.28 30.17 -40.62
C LYS A 903 -14.26 29.08 -40.27
N TYR A 904 -14.54 28.24 -39.26
CA TYR A 904 -13.62 27.19 -38.77
C TYR A 904 -13.07 26.31 -39.89
N LYS A 905 -13.94 25.87 -40.87
CA LYS A 905 -13.51 25.08 -42.03
C LYS A 905 -12.58 25.81 -43.03
N GLN A 906 -12.44 27.14 -42.92
CA GLN A 906 -11.59 27.95 -43.80
C GLN A 906 -10.35 28.47 -43.06
N CYS A 907 -10.12 28.04 -41.82
CA CYS A 907 -9.00 28.42 -40.98
C CYS A 907 -8.41 27.19 -40.25
N CYS A 908 -8.56 27.04 -38.97
CA CYS A 908 -7.94 25.97 -38.17
C CYS A 908 -8.59 24.58 -38.36
N GLY A 909 -9.71 24.49 -39.03
CA GLY A 909 -10.39 23.21 -39.34
C GLY A 909 -10.26 22.79 -40.82
N ARG A 910 -9.17 23.23 -41.52
CA ARG A 910 -8.91 22.93 -42.95
C ARG A 910 -8.19 21.61 -43.12
#